data_c5ff38ce093fe7f9edaa60c59ad232a5
#
_entry.id   c5ff38ce093fe7f9edaa60c59ad232a5
#
_cell.length_a   1.000
_cell.length_b   1.000
_cell.length_c   1.000
_cell.angle_alpha   90.00
_cell.angle_beta   90.00
_cell.angle_gamma   90.00
#
_symmetry.space_group_name_H-M   'P 1'
#
loop_
_entity.id
_entity.type
_entity.pdbx_description
1 polymer ?
#
loop_
_entity_poly.entity_id
_entity_poly.type
_entity_poly.pdbx_seq_one_letter_code
_entity_poly.pdbx_strand_id
1 'polypeptide(L)'
;MNTTNHAATTGDNSPVIGQNSTILGSVSVYYAAPDYTPEEKYEVAVHRLNAGMARFAEDLLDEVLRSPIGNRPRVLYHYLVASVSDRSRGDLLDRHDNAIAAARRVVAGPVAPEDSDDVERLRSVLTLIDVAGGAVEDTGLVDAALTTLRWEHRRHLAGLLAGPAKDKAFDDYIAEVRKRRNGDLANRAQRADRVWKFFHPDPAEPRDPRRPLPGLSRSAQGLLLVGTLLFLVGAVRVWSHIDGLGNRDAVTAALPFALAGLLLGGGAGWWRGHRRNLLTYLRERYEGRPSGDTAVPDPAVLRMVNDYFGHVAPLGGTDWATATAGLRLTLAREIVAGYDEDDVEYGRLRWLAHWHALQTYEQWRTHGLDGFEHRYRERTWLRRTMWTGVAMLGVTVLILAGGMTPVVAATDLIPLLALAAGAASLGHLLVKRLALWSAHRVRTAAEGLRYAAERIRWAWWSEQLRGRPTDQEMADWLAQDVDVFTADVMSEHGVRPHTVICTVQLATGEADAQRAREAFGPIRYSEYLLTVFLLTRTGLRQFQSHLDFGEGDLYNETRRAVPYGALREVQVAQVSVRSALHTPADEPVPVPAPDGSLTEVALPRATSAVRVFQRTFVIRLDSGTAVEIALDRFEELRAASEPGDLVARLALEATGVEVAQHVLESVVVDGVRWITREQKRRQRRQELTAPPSIEEAGQSS
;
A
#
# COMPACT_ATOMS: atom_id res chain seq x y z
N MET A 1 -15.12 -22.45 -3.42
CA MET A 1 -16.09 -21.79 -4.32
C MET A 1 -15.62 -20.35 -4.45
N ASN A 2 -15.05 -20.02 -5.60
CA ASN A 2 -14.60 -18.65 -5.87
C ASN A 2 -15.80 -17.78 -6.20
N THR A 3 -16.24 -16.97 -5.27
CA THR A 3 -17.10 -15.82 -5.57
C THR A 3 -16.19 -14.64 -5.88
N THR A 4 -15.86 -14.48 -7.16
CA THR A 4 -15.35 -13.23 -7.71
C THR A 4 -16.46 -12.20 -7.63
N ASN A 5 -16.49 -11.41 -6.58
CA ASN A 5 -17.27 -10.18 -6.56
C ASN A 5 -16.53 -9.17 -7.46
N HIS A 6 -16.97 -9.05 -8.69
CA HIS A 6 -16.68 -7.91 -9.53
C HIS A 6 -17.35 -6.67 -8.90
N ALA A 7 -16.65 -5.96 -8.05
CA ALA A 7 -16.94 -4.56 -7.85
C ALA A 7 -16.58 -3.88 -9.17
N ALA A 8 -17.60 -3.53 -9.95
CA ALA A 8 -17.42 -2.72 -11.14
C ALA A 8 -16.90 -1.35 -10.71
N THR A 9 -15.60 -1.16 -10.77
CA THR A 9 -14.99 0.17 -10.72
C THR A 9 -15.23 0.83 -12.06
N THR A 10 -16.39 1.44 -12.21
CA THR A 10 -16.64 2.44 -13.25
C THR A 10 -16.42 3.81 -12.60
N GLY A 11 -15.27 4.42 -12.88
CA GLY A 11 -15.03 5.83 -12.57
C GLY A 11 -13.70 6.10 -11.88
N ASP A 12 -13.07 7.15 -12.29
CA ASP A 12 -11.79 7.78 -11.93
C ASP A 12 -11.55 8.09 -10.42
N ASN A 13 -11.68 7.13 -9.52
CA ASN A 13 -11.65 7.39 -8.09
C ASN A 13 -10.77 6.39 -7.32
N SER A 14 -9.50 6.30 -7.68
CA SER A 14 -8.52 5.65 -6.79
C SER A 14 -8.30 6.51 -5.55
N PRO A 15 -8.42 5.94 -4.34
CA PRO A 15 -8.23 6.71 -3.12
C PRO A 15 -6.78 7.17 -3.01
N VAL A 16 -6.58 8.48 -3.02
CA VAL A 16 -5.28 9.09 -2.71
C VAL A 16 -5.10 9.01 -1.19
N ILE A 17 -4.35 8.03 -0.74
CA ILE A 17 -4.02 7.86 0.67
C ILE A 17 -2.75 8.64 0.96
N GLY A 18 -2.71 9.31 2.10
CA GLY A 18 -1.57 10.12 2.52
C GLY A 18 -0.23 9.37 2.47
N GLN A 19 0.86 10.10 2.39
CA GLN A 19 2.21 9.58 2.06
C GLN A 19 2.67 8.34 2.87
N ASN A 20 2.10 8.11 4.05
CA ASN A 20 2.45 7.01 4.95
C ASN A 20 1.33 5.98 5.14
N SER A 21 0.23 6.03 4.39
CA SER A 21 -0.83 5.04 4.51
C SER A 21 -0.90 4.13 3.27
N THR A 22 -1.14 2.85 3.52
CA THR A 22 -1.20 1.81 2.49
C THR A 22 -2.54 1.09 2.59
N ILE A 23 -3.22 0.88 1.46
CA ILE A 23 -4.38 0.01 1.38
C ILE A 23 -3.91 -1.41 1.08
N LEU A 24 -4.34 -2.36 1.88
CA LEU A 24 -4.03 -3.77 1.75
C LEU A 24 -5.21 -4.49 1.11
N GLY A 25 -5.04 -4.98 -0.08
CA GLY A 25 -6.00 -5.88 -0.70
C GLY A 25 -7.45 -5.39 -0.80
N SER A 26 -8.29 -6.16 -1.43
CA SER A 26 -9.66 -5.79 -1.79
C SER A 26 -10.75 -6.50 -0.97
N VAL A 27 -10.46 -6.98 0.24
CA VAL A 27 -11.48 -7.69 1.03
C VAL A 27 -12.27 -6.69 1.85
N SER A 28 -13.51 -6.44 1.46
CA SER A 28 -14.43 -5.49 2.11
C SER A 28 -15.14 -6.09 3.33
N VAL A 29 -14.39 -6.74 4.22
CA VAL A 29 -14.99 -7.44 5.38
C VAL A 29 -15.66 -6.47 6.36
N TYR A 30 -15.18 -5.24 6.44
CA TYR A 30 -15.71 -4.21 7.33
C TYR A 30 -16.89 -3.41 6.75
N TYR A 31 -17.14 -3.52 5.46
CA TYR A 31 -18.20 -2.79 4.78
C TYR A 31 -19.41 -3.69 4.58
N ALA A 32 -20.54 -3.31 5.15
CA ALA A 32 -21.82 -3.92 4.84
C ALA A 32 -22.58 -3.02 3.87
N ALA A 33 -22.68 -3.43 2.61
CA ALA A 33 -23.50 -2.73 1.64
C ALA A 33 -24.98 -2.83 2.02
N PRO A 34 -25.82 -1.85 1.65
CA PRO A 34 -27.26 -1.88 1.98
C PRO A 34 -27.98 -3.12 1.46
N ASP A 35 -27.50 -3.70 0.38
CA ASP A 35 -28.05 -4.89 -0.31
C ASP A 35 -27.47 -6.22 0.18
N TYR A 36 -26.58 -6.19 1.17
CA TYR A 36 -26.04 -7.42 1.76
C TYR A 36 -27.13 -8.28 2.38
N THR A 37 -27.00 -9.59 2.17
CA THR A 37 -27.86 -10.59 2.82
C THR A 37 -27.67 -10.56 4.34
N PRO A 38 -28.63 -11.03 5.13
CA PRO A 38 -28.47 -11.13 6.59
C PRO A 38 -27.25 -11.95 7.01
N GLU A 39 -26.89 -12.99 6.27
CA GLU A 39 -25.70 -13.81 6.50
C GLU A 39 -24.41 -13.01 6.30
N GLU A 40 -24.32 -12.25 5.20
CA GLU A 40 -23.15 -11.39 4.93
C GLU A 40 -23.01 -10.28 5.97
N LYS A 41 -24.12 -9.63 6.36
CA LYS A 41 -24.13 -8.64 7.45
C LYS A 41 -23.66 -9.25 8.78
N TYR A 42 -24.08 -10.48 9.08
CA TYR A 42 -23.63 -11.20 10.26
C TYR A 42 -22.13 -11.46 10.24
N GLU A 43 -21.56 -11.91 9.11
CA GLU A 43 -20.11 -12.13 8.99
C GLU A 43 -19.31 -10.83 9.18
N VAL A 44 -19.76 -9.73 8.58
CA VAL A 44 -19.17 -8.41 8.78
C VAL A 44 -19.22 -7.99 10.24
N ALA A 45 -20.36 -8.21 10.91
CA ALA A 45 -20.54 -7.87 12.31
C ALA A 45 -19.62 -8.67 13.24
N VAL A 46 -19.49 -9.98 13.00
CA VAL A 46 -18.56 -10.84 13.78
C VAL A 46 -17.11 -10.38 13.57
N HIS A 47 -16.74 -10.05 12.33
CA HIS A 47 -15.41 -9.52 12.05
C HIS A 47 -15.13 -8.22 12.80
N ARG A 48 -16.09 -7.28 12.82
CA ARG A 48 -16.00 -6.03 13.58
C ARG A 48 -15.86 -6.27 15.09
N LEU A 49 -16.66 -7.21 15.63
CA LEU A 49 -16.58 -7.56 17.05
C LEU A 49 -15.19 -8.08 17.43
N ASN A 50 -14.66 -8.99 16.64
CA ASN A 50 -13.33 -9.56 16.84
C ASN A 50 -12.22 -8.50 16.69
N ALA A 51 -12.42 -7.52 15.80
CA ALA A 51 -11.51 -6.38 15.63
C ALA A 51 -11.62 -5.31 16.73
N GLY A 52 -12.43 -5.55 17.78
CA GLY A 52 -12.61 -4.64 18.92
C GLY A 52 -13.64 -3.53 18.70
N MET A 53 -14.40 -3.57 17.60
CA MET A 53 -15.41 -2.56 17.25
C MET A 53 -16.82 -3.04 17.65
N ALA A 54 -17.03 -3.23 18.95
CA ALA A 54 -18.23 -3.87 19.48
C ALA A 54 -19.51 -3.08 19.18
N ARG A 55 -19.45 -1.74 19.14
CA ARG A 55 -20.64 -0.89 18.86
C ARG A 55 -21.11 -1.03 17.43
N PHE A 56 -20.18 -0.98 16.46
CA PHE A 56 -20.50 -1.21 15.07
C PHE A 56 -20.98 -2.64 14.78
N ALA A 57 -20.47 -3.61 15.54
CA ALA A 57 -20.97 -4.98 15.49
C ALA A 57 -22.41 -5.07 16.03
N GLU A 58 -22.70 -4.41 17.15
CA GLU A 58 -24.04 -4.36 17.75
C GLU A 58 -25.08 -3.78 16.78
N ASP A 59 -24.78 -2.66 16.12
CA ASP A 59 -25.68 -2.00 15.17
C ASP A 59 -26.06 -2.95 14.01
N LEU A 60 -25.08 -3.62 13.41
CA LEU A 60 -25.34 -4.60 12.36
C LEU A 60 -26.08 -5.83 12.86
N LEU A 61 -25.72 -6.34 14.04
CA LEU A 61 -26.40 -7.51 14.62
C LEU A 61 -27.84 -7.18 15.02
N ASP A 62 -28.15 -5.94 15.37
CA ASP A 62 -29.52 -5.47 15.60
C ASP A 62 -30.38 -5.53 14.31
N GLU A 63 -29.78 -5.22 13.15
CA GLU A 63 -30.44 -5.43 11.86
C GLU A 63 -30.62 -6.93 11.55
N VAL A 64 -29.60 -7.74 11.82
CA VAL A 64 -29.64 -9.20 11.59
C VAL A 64 -30.68 -9.87 12.48
N LEU A 65 -30.86 -9.43 13.73
CA LEU A 65 -31.87 -9.96 14.65
C LEU A 65 -33.28 -9.80 14.11
N ARG A 66 -33.56 -8.79 13.28
CA ARG A 66 -34.88 -8.56 12.64
C ARG A 66 -35.11 -9.43 11.40
N SER A 67 -34.11 -10.22 11.00
CA SER A 67 -34.14 -11.10 9.84
C SER A 67 -34.53 -12.54 10.21
N PRO A 68 -34.79 -13.42 9.23
CA PRO A 68 -35.13 -14.84 9.49
C PRO A 68 -34.04 -15.61 10.26
N ILE A 69 -32.78 -15.21 10.20
CA ILE A 69 -31.69 -15.86 10.93
C ILE A 69 -31.47 -15.30 12.35
N GLY A 70 -32.20 -14.26 12.72
CA GLY A 70 -32.03 -13.55 13.99
C GLY A 70 -32.15 -14.41 15.25
N ASN A 71 -32.95 -15.48 15.21
CA ASN A 71 -33.11 -16.41 16.33
C ASN A 71 -32.11 -17.56 16.35
N ARG A 72 -31.11 -17.59 15.45
CA ARG A 72 -30.05 -18.61 15.49
C ARG A 72 -29.16 -18.42 16.72
N PRO A 73 -28.77 -19.49 17.43
CA PRO A 73 -27.96 -19.39 18.64
C PRO A 73 -26.70 -18.55 18.47
N ARG A 74 -25.97 -18.72 17.36
CA ARG A 74 -24.76 -17.98 17.02
C ARG A 74 -24.98 -16.47 16.88
N VAL A 75 -26.13 -16.05 16.32
CA VAL A 75 -26.45 -14.63 16.13
C VAL A 75 -26.73 -13.98 17.47
N LEU A 76 -27.58 -14.62 18.29
CA LEU A 76 -27.91 -14.17 19.65
C LEU A 76 -26.66 -14.11 20.54
N TYR A 77 -25.77 -15.10 20.42
CA TYR A 77 -24.51 -15.13 21.16
C TYR A 77 -23.65 -13.88 20.85
N HIS A 78 -23.33 -13.62 19.57
CA HIS A 78 -22.50 -12.47 19.20
C HIS A 78 -23.17 -11.14 19.51
N TYR A 79 -24.49 -11.04 19.35
CA TYR A 79 -25.22 -9.84 19.74
C TYR A 79 -25.12 -9.56 21.23
N LEU A 80 -25.32 -10.57 22.09
CA LEU A 80 -25.21 -10.38 23.54
C LEU A 80 -23.77 -10.05 23.95
N VAL A 81 -22.76 -10.66 23.35
CA VAL A 81 -21.36 -10.30 23.59
C VAL A 81 -21.09 -8.84 23.20
N ALA A 82 -21.54 -8.40 22.03
CA ALA A 82 -21.38 -7.01 21.56
C ALA A 82 -22.13 -6.02 22.46
N SER A 83 -23.36 -6.36 22.88
CA SER A 83 -24.21 -5.48 23.68
C SER A 83 -23.71 -5.28 25.11
N VAL A 84 -23.02 -6.27 25.70
CA VAL A 84 -22.46 -6.17 27.06
C VAL A 84 -21.04 -5.63 27.10
N SER A 85 -20.40 -5.54 25.93
CA SER A 85 -19.05 -4.99 25.85
C SER A 85 -19.01 -3.56 26.39
N ASP A 86 -18.11 -3.32 27.34
CA ASP A 86 -17.90 -2.02 28.01
C ASP A 86 -19.15 -1.41 28.67
N ARG A 87 -20.17 -2.25 28.92
CA ARG A 87 -21.39 -1.87 29.62
C ARG A 87 -21.59 -2.64 30.92
N SER A 88 -22.21 -1.96 31.88
CA SER A 88 -22.75 -2.65 33.06
C SER A 88 -24.15 -3.20 32.76
N ARG A 89 -24.62 -4.18 33.55
CA ARG A 89 -25.99 -4.70 33.41
C ARG A 89 -27.05 -3.58 33.48
N GLY A 90 -26.80 -2.53 34.26
CA GLY A 90 -27.71 -1.38 34.37
C GLY A 90 -27.75 -0.44 33.15
N ASP A 91 -26.81 -0.59 32.23
CA ASP A 91 -26.75 0.22 31.01
C ASP A 91 -27.39 -0.48 29.81
N LEU A 92 -27.92 -1.70 30.00
CA LEU A 92 -28.65 -2.42 28.97
C LEU A 92 -30.03 -1.80 28.79
N LEU A 93 -30.39 -1.58 27.53
CA LEU A 93 -31.65 -1.00 27.10
C LEU A 93 -32.72 -2.08 26.93
N ASP A 94 -34.01 -1.69 26.82
CA ASP A 94 -35.15 -2.60 26.61
C ASP A 94 -34.95 -3.53 25.39
N ARG A 95 -34.27 -3.08 24.34
CA ARG A 95 -33.95 -3.91 23.18
C ARG A 95 -33.07 -5.11 23.54
N HIS A 96 -32.14 -4.92 24.45
CA HIS A 96 -31.25 -5.98 24.93
C HIS A 96 -32.03 -7.00 25.77
N ASP A 97 -32.97 -6.56 26.58
CA ASP A 97 -33.85 -7.44 27.36
C ASP A 97 -34.72 -8.33 26.45
N ASN A 98 -35.18 -7.84 25.31
CA ASN A 98 -35.86 -8.62 24.30
C ASN A 98 -34.94 -9.72 23.69
N ALA A 99 -33.69 -9.39 23.40
CA ALA A 99 -32.70 -10.34 22.90
C ALA A 99 -32.35 -11.40 23.98
N ILE A 100 -32.18 -10.98 25.24
CA ILE A 100 -31.98 -11.89 26.37
C ILE A 100 -33.17 -12.87 26.52
N ALA A 101 -34.42 -12.37 26.41
CA ALA A 101 -35.61 -13.22 26.46
C ALA A 101 -35.65 -14.19 25.27
N ALA A 102 -35.27 -13.75 24.06
CA ALA A 102 -35.14 -14.62 22.89
C ALA A 102 -34.07 -15.71 23.10
N ALA A 103 -32.92 -15.33 23.60
CA ALA A 103 -31.81 -16.24 23.90
C ALA A 103 -32.21 -17.31 24.93
N ARG A 104 -32.92 -16.92 25.99
CA ARG A 104 -33.43 -17.89 26.99
C ARG A 104 -34.41 -18.88 26.38
N ARG A 105 -35.28 -18.44 25.46
CA ARG A 105 -36.18 -19.35 24.75
C ARG A 105 -35.43 -20.34 23.86
N VAL A 106 -34.40 -19.90 23.17
CA VAL A 106 -33.56 -20.76 22.34
C VAL A 106 -32.83 -21.80 23.18
N VAL A 107 -32.21 -21.38 24.32
CA VAL A 107 -31.50 -22.29 25.24
C VAL A 107 -32.43 -23.32 25.89
N ALA A 108 -33.69 -22.99 26.13
CA ALA A 108 -34.69 -23.88 26.71
C ALA A 108 -35.37 -24.81 25.67
N GLY A 109 -35.22 -24.54 24.38
CA GLY A 109 -35.81 -25.31 23.30
C GLY A 109 -35.01 -26.53 22.88
N PRO A 110 -35.52 -27.32 21.91
CA PRO A 110 -34.73 -28.41 21.34
C PRO A 110 -33.55 -27.88 20.57
N VAL A 111 -32.37 -28.46 20.78
CA VAL A 111 -31.08 -28.05 20.16
C VAL A 111 -30.74 -29.00 19.03
N ALA A 112 -30.47 -28.46 17.85
CA ALA A 112 -29.93 -29.24 16.75
C ALA A 112 -28.47 -29.60 17.07
N PRO A 113 -27.96 -30.78 16.69
CA PRO A 113 -26.59 -31.19 17.00
C PRO A 113 -25.54 -30.22 16.46
N GLU A 114 -25.80 -29.57 15.33
CA GLU A 114 -24.93 -28.56 14.68
C GLU A 114 -24.83 -27.24 15.45
N ASP A 115 -25.84 -26.90 16.26
CA ASP A 115 -25.91 -25.66 17.04
C ASP A 115 -25.51 -25.87 18.52
N SER A 116 -25.11 -27.10 18.93
CA SER A 116 -24.85 -27.47 20.32
C SER A 116 -23.83 -26.56 20.98
N ASP A 117 -22.69 -26.30 20.33
CA ASP A 117 -21.61 -25.48 20.87
C ASP A 117 -22.04 -24.01 21.02
N ASP A 118 -22.81 -23.48 20.05
CA ASP A 118 -23.27 -22.09 20.10
C ASP A 118 -24.35 -21.91 21.18
N VAL A 119 -25.22 -22.91 21.39
CA VAL A 119 -26.18 -22.92 22.49
C VAL A 119 -25.48 -22.97 23.85
N GLU A 120 -24.40 -23.75 23.98
CA GLU A 120 -23.63 -23.81 25.22
C GLU A 120 -22.94 -22.49 25.52
N ARG A 121 -22.31 -21.85 24.51
CA ARG A 121 -21.75 -20.50 24.63
C ARG A 121 -22.80 -19.46 24.99
N LEU A 122 -23.98 -19.52 24.34
CA LEU A 122 -25.11 -18.63 24.62
C LEU A 122 -25.60 -18.80 26.05
N ARG A 123 -25.69 -20.05 26.55
CA ARG A 123 -26.04 -20.34 27.95
C ARG A 123 -25.01 -19.73 28.91
N SER A 124 -23.73 -19.81 28.60
CA SER A 124 -22.67 -19.23 29.39
C SER A 124 -22.76 -17.71 29.49
N VAL A 125 -23.06 -17.01 28.38
CA VAL A 125 -23.29 -15.56 28.39
C VAL A 125 -24.50 -15.20 29.25
N LEU A 126 -25.62 -15.94 29.11
CA LEU A 126 -26.81 -15.72 29.95
C LEU A 126 -26.51 -15.93 31.42
N THR A 127 -25.76 -16.97 31.78
CA THR A 127 -25.32 -17.21 33.17
C THR A 127 -24.56 -16.02 33.72
N LEU A 128 -23.61 -15.45 32.94
CA LEU A 128 -22.86 -14.27 33.39
C LEU A 128 -23.74 -13.02 33.53
N ILE A 129 -24.71 -12.85 32.63
CA ILE A 129 -25.71 -11.76 32.73
C ILE A 129 -26.58 -11.94 33.98
N ASP A 130 -26.98 -13.17 34.31
CA ASP A 130 -27.82 -13.48 35.47
C ASP A 130 -27.03 -13.29 36.77
N VAL A 131 -25.74 -13.70 36.81
CA VAL A 131 -24.82 -13.40 37.93
C VAL A 131 -24.67 -11.89 38.11
N ALA A 132 -24.47 -11.15 37.01
CA ALA A 132 -24.38 -9.69 37.07
C ALA A 132 -25.68 -9.02 37.53
N GLY A 133 -26.82 -9.65 37.31
CA GLY A 133 -28.14 -9.24 37.83
C GLY A 133 -28.44 -9.67 39.27
N GLY A 134 -27.55 -10.41 39.91
CA GLY A 134 -27.75 -10.93 41.29
C GLY A 134 -28.70 -12.14 41.36
N ALA A 135 -29.00 -12.78 40.24
CA ALA A 135 -29.91 -13.94 40.19
C ALA A 135 -29.22 -15.28 40.54
N VAL A 136 -27.87 -15.30 40.53
CA VAL A 136 -27.06 -16.50 40.78
C VAL A 136 -25.80 -16.09 41.56
N GLU A 137 -25.50 -16.81 42.65
CA GLU A 137 -24.39 -16.49 43.57
C GLU A 137 -23.20 -17.49 43.52
N ASP A 138 -23.22 -18.46 42.61
CA ASP A 138 -22.23 -19.52 42.53
C ASP A 138 -21.01 -19.12 41.69
N THR A 139 -19.86 -18.93 42.37
CA THR A 139 -18.57 -18.63 41.72
C THR A 139 -18.08 -19.76 40.81
N GLY A 140 -18.47 -21.02 41.07
CA GLY A 140 -18.11 -22.17 40.25
C GLY A 140 -18.82 -22.12 38.88
N LEU A 141 -20.03 -21.60 38.84
CA LEU A 141 -20.76 -21.38 37.56
C LEU A 141 -20.13 -20.27 36.74
N VAL A 142 -19.58 -19.23 37.36
CA VAL A 142 -18.85 -18.16 36.64
C VAL A 142 -17.61 -18.71 35.96
N ASP A 143 -16.80 -19.50 36.71
CA ASP A 143 -15.58 -20.11 36.16
C ASP A 143 -15.92 -21.06 34.97
N ALA A 144 -16.93 -21.91 35.15
CA ALA A 144 -17.40 -22.80 34.09
C ALA A 144 -17.91 -22.02 32.87
N ALA A 145 -18.68 -20.97 33.08
CA ALA A 145 -19.19 -20.13 31.99
C ALA A 145 -18.05 -19.43 31.22
N LEU A 146 -17.07 -18.86 31.93
CA LEU A 146 -15.90 -18.22 31.32
C LEU A 146 -15.03 -19.20 30.52
N THR A 147 -14.87 -20.45 31.00
CA THR A 147 -14.08 -21.44 30.26
C THR A 147 -14.71 -21.91 28.96
N THR A 148 -16.03 -21.94 28.90
CA THR A 148 -16.79 -22.31 27.67
C THR A 148 -16.72 -21.23 26.59
N LEU A 149 -16.52 -19.98 26.97
CA LEU A 149 -16.47 -18.87 26.03
C LEU A 149 -15.14 -18.83 25.25
N ARG A 150 -15.23 -18.33 24.03
CA ARG A 150 -14.03 -17.99 23.26
C ARG A 150 -13.21 -16.97 24.04
N TRP A 151 -11.89 -17.14 24.05
CA TRP A 151 -11.01 -16.29 24.84
C TRP A 151 -11.11 -14.81 24.44
N GLU A 152 -11.29 -14.52 23.13
CA GLU A 152 -11.45 -13.18 22.59
C GLU A 152 -12.68 -12.45 23.18
N HIS A 153 -13.72 -13.21 23.51
CA HIS A 153 -14.96 -12.65 24.03
C HIS A 153 -14.98 -12.50 25.57
N ARG A 154 -14.04 -13.14 26.28
CA ARG A 154 -14.01 -13.07 27.76
C ARG A 154 -13.80 -11.66 28.27
N ARG A 155 -12.98 -10.84 27.57
CA ARG A 155 -12.75 -9.44 27.95
C ARG A 155 -14.02 -8.61 27.96
N HIS A 156 -14.91 -8.82 27.00
CA HIS A 156 -16.18 -8.09 26.88
C HIS A 156 -17.12 -8.40 28.04
N LEU A 157 -17.02 -9.59 28.61
CA LEU A 157 -17.89 -10.08 29.68
C LEU A 157 -17.33 -9.86 31.10
N ALA A 158 -16.01 -9.65 31.24
CA ALA A 158 -15.39 -9.37 32.53
C ALA A 158 -15.94 -8.11 33.21
N GLY A 159 -16.44 -7.15 32.43
CA GLY A 159 -17.13 -5.94 32.95
C GLY A 159 -18.42 -6.21 33.71
N LEU A 160 -19.06 -7.37 33.49
CA LEU A 160 -20.28 -7.77 34.20
C LEU A 160 -20.00 -8.23 35.64
N LEU A 161 -18.78 -8.65 35.97
CA LEU A 161 -18.43 -9.24 37.28
C LEU A 161 -18.09 -8.16 38.30
N ALA A 162 -18.24 -8.49 39.58
CA ALA A 162 -17.95 -7.62 40.73
C ALA A 162 -17.16 -8.34 41.81
N GLY A 163 -16.53 -7.58 42.75
CA GLY A 163 -15.84 -8.09 43.92
C GLY A 163 -14.67 -9.04 43.61
N PRO A 164 -14.36 -10.00 44.51
CA PRO A 164 -13.25 -10.95 44.35
C PRO A 164 -13.37 -11.84 43.11
N ALA A 165 -14.60 -12.15 42.64
CA ALA A 165 -14.82 -12.93 41.44
C ALA A 165 -14.30 -12.16 40.18
N LYS A 166 -14.42 -10.85 40.19
CA LYS A 166 -13.84 -10.00 39.13
C LYS A 166 -12.31 -10.07 39.13
N ASP A 167 -11.69 -10.00 40.32
CA ASP A 167 -10.22 -10.08 40.43
C ASP A 167 -9.71 -11.40 39.89
N LYS A 168 -10.30 -12.51 40.35
CA LYS A 168 -9.93 -13.86 39.89
C LYS A 168 -10.11 -14.01 38.37
N ALA A 169 -11.28 -13.63 37.84
CA ALA A 169 -11.58 -13.74 36.43
C ALA A 169 -10.62 -12.86 35.58
N PHE A 170 -10.23 -11.69 36.11
CA PHE A 170 -9.24 -10.83 35.46
C PHE A 170 -7.85 -11.45 35.48
N ASP A 171 -7.40 -11.97 36.64
CA ASP A 171 -6.08 -12.61 36.77
C ASP A 171 -5.97 -13.86 35.89
N ASP A 172 -7.00 -14.71 35.83
CA ASP A 172 -7.05 -15.89 34.97
C ASP A 172 -7.04 -15.50 33.48
N TYR A 173 -7.79 -14.46 33.12
CA TYR A 173 -7.81 -13.90 31.74
C TYR A 173 -6.42 -13.38 31.35
N ILE A 174 -5.80 -12.54 32.20
CA ILE A 174 -4.48 -11.97 31.94
C ILE A 174 -3.39 -13.03 31.87
N ALA A 175 -3.48 -14.08 32.68
CA ALA A 175 -2.54 -15.21 32.62
C ALA A 175 -2.58 -15.88 31.22
N GLU A 176 -3.79 -16.10 30.67
CA GLU A 176 -3.94 -16.67 29.33
C GLU A 176 -3.48 -15.69 28.25
N VAL A 177 -3.81 -14.39 28.36
CA VAL A 177 -3.35 -13.35 27.44
C VAL A 177 -1.83 -13.27 27.40
N ARG A 178 -1.16 -13.22 28.59
CA ARG A 178 0.31 -13.22 28.68
C ARG A 178 0.92 -14.46 28.05
N LYS A 179 0.33 -15.63 28.27
CA LYS A 179 0.81 -16.88 27.68
C LYS A 179 0.75 -16.83 26.15
N ARG A 180 -0.35 -16.34 25.56
CA ARG A 180 -0.52 -16.20 24.12
C ARG A 180 0.43 -15.15 23.55
N ARG A 181 0.44 -13.95 24.13
CA ARG A 181 1.33 -12.85 23.75
C ARG A 181 2.80 -13.29 23.76
N ASN A 182 3.23 -13.93 24.83
CA ASN A 182 4.60 -14.41 24.93
C ASN A 182 4.90 -15.52 23.91
N GLY A 183 3.92 -16.35 23.57
CA GLY A 183 4.03 -17.34 22.49
C GLY A 183 4.21 -16.69 21.12
N ASP A 184 3.42 -15.66 20.82
CA ASP A 184 3.48 -14.93 19.57
C ASP A 184 4.80 -14.12 19.43
N LEU A 185 5.26 -13.51 20.51
CA LEU A 185 6.53 -12.77 20.55
C LEU A 185 7.76 -13.69 20.54
N ALA A 186 7.74 -14.81 21.26
CA ALA A 186 8.84 -15.78 21.29
C ALA A 186 9.06 -16.44 19.92
N ASN A 187 7.98 -16.64 19.16
CA ASN A 187 8.05 -17.09 17.78
C ASN A 187 8.02 -15.91 16.82
N ARG A 188 9.20 -15.40 16.46
CA ARG A 188 9.34 -14.26 15.54
C ARG A 188 8.53 -14.43 14.25
N ALA A 189 8.43 -15.66 13.73
CA ALA A 189 7.65 -15.96 12.53
C ALA A 189 6.14 -15.74 12.71
N GLN A 190 5.63 -15.67 13.92
CA GLN A 190 4.22 -15.37 14.20
C GLN A 190 3.95 -13.86 14.14
N ARG A 191 4.74 -13.02 14.81
CA ARG A 191 4.47 -11.59 14.94
C ARG A 191 5.55 -10.71 14.33
N ALA A 192 6.77 -10.67 14.87
CA ALA A 192 7.81 -9.72 14.46
C ALA A 192 8.13 -9.76 12.96
N ASP A 193 8.24 -10.98 12.37
CA ASP A 193 8.51 -11.17 10.96
C ASP A 193 7.28 -10.95 10.05
N ARG A 194 6.08 -10.73 10.62
CA ARG A 194 4.83 -10.57 9.87
C ARG A 194 4.26 -9.16 9.95
N VAL A 195 4.37 -8.47 11.09
CA VAL A 195 3.79 -7.14 11.31
C VAL A 195 4.22 -6.13 10.24
N TRP A 196 5.52 -6.06 9.94
CA TRP A 196 6.02 -5.15 8.92
C TRP A 196 5.40 -5.37 7.54
N LYS A 197 5.00 -6.61 7.21
CA LYS A 197 4.36 -6.97 5.93
C LYS A 197 3.00 -6.30 5.77
N PHE A 198 2.30 -6.07 6.89
CA PHE A 198 1.01 -5.37 6.88
C PHE A 198 1.12 -3.96 6.31
N PHE A 199 2.23 -3.28 6.53
CA PHE A 199 2.46 -1.90 6.07
C PHE A 199 3.02 -1.81 4.65
N HIS A 200 3.26 -2.94 3.98
CA HIS A 200 3.72 -2.97 2.59
C HIS A 200 2.60 -3.36 1.63
N PRO A 201 2.34 -2.56 0.58
CA PRO A 201 1.36 -2.90 -0.45
C PRO A 201 1.82 -4.08 -1.29
N ASP A 202 0.88 -4.76 -1.93
CA ASP A 202 1.22 -5.81 -2.89
C ASP A 202 1.98 -5.19 -4.06
N PRO A 203 3.12 -5.80 -4.45
CA PRO A 203 3.93 -5.26 -5.52
C PRO A 203 3.18 -5.38 -6.85
N ALA A 204 3.10 -4.29 -7.62
CA ALA A 204 2.56 -4.34 -8.96
C ALA A 204 3.43 -5.23 -9.86
N GLU A 205 2.79 -6.03 -10.72
CA GLU A 205 3.51 -6.89 -11.65
C GLU A 205 4.31 -6.04 -12.67
N PRO A 206 5.58 -6.40 -12.94
CA PRO A 206 6.38 -5.66 -13.90
C PRO A 206 5.82 -5.81 -15.31
N ARG A 207 5.87 -4.72 -16.07
CA ARG A 207 5.41 -4.69 -17.47
C ARG A 207 6.56 -4.84 -18.44
N ASP A 208 6.28 -5.51 -19.56
CA ASP A 208 7.26 -5.69 -20.61
C ASP A 208 7.56 -4.36 -21.31
N PRO A 209 8.78 -3.81 -21.19
CA PRO A 209 9.13 -2.53 -21.76
C PRO A 209 9.43 -2.60 -23.27
N ARG A 210 9.45 -3.80 -23.87
CA ARG A 210 9.83 -4.01 -25.27
C ARG A 210 8.84 -3.36 -26.20
N ARG A 211 9.34 -2.47 -27.05
CA ARG A 211 8.55 -1.78 -28.06
C ARG A 211 8.74 -2.47 -29.43
N PRO A 212 7.72 -2.49 -30.28
CA PRO A 212 7.86 -3.01 -31.64
C PRO A 212 8.83 -2.15 -32.46
N LEU A 213 9.44 -2.78 -33.47
CA LEU A 213 10.30 -2.05 -34.41
C LEU A 213 9.49 -0.96 -35.12
N PRO A 214 9.94 0.32 -35.09
CA PRO A 214 9.23 1.40 -35.74
C PRO A 214 9.05 1.16 -37.25
N GLY A 215 7.86 1.42 -37.76
CA GLY A 215 7.52 1.31 -39.16
C GLY A 215 8.36 2.24 -40.03
N LEU A 216 8.20 2.15 -41.36
CA LEU A 216 8.80 3.09 -42.29
C LEU A 216 8.06 4.43 -42.21
N SER A 217 8.80 5.55 -42.09
CA SER A 217 8.23 6.87 -42.18
C SER A 217 7.65 7.12 -43.58
N ARG A 218 6.67 8.03 -43.72
CA ARG A 218 6.08 8.39 -45.04
C ARG A 218 7.15 8.84 -46.03
N SER A 219 8.15 9.59 -45.59
CA SER A 219 9.29 9.99 -46.41
C SER A 219 10.14 8.82 -46.89
N ALA A 220 10.39 7.82 -46.02
CA ALA A 220 11.11 6.61 -46.39
C ALA A 220 10.30 5.74 -47.41
N GLN A 221 8.98 5.69 -47.26
CA GLN A 221 8.09 5.01 -48.21
C GLN A 221 8.13 5.68 -49.59
N GLY A 222 8.09 7.02 -49.63
CA GLY A 222 8.22 7.80 -50.87
C GLY A 222 9.59 7.57 -51.52
N LEU A 223 10.66 7.61 -50.72
CA LEU A 223 12.01 7.37 -51.24
C LEU A 223 12.17 5.92 -51.77
N LEU A 224 11.53 4.94 -51.13
CA LEU A 224 11.51 3.55 -51.61
C LEU A 224 10.81 3.43 -52.97
N LEU A 225 9.64 4.04 -53.12
CA LEU A 225 8.89 4.01 -54.37
C LEU A 225 9.66 4.69 -55.52
N VAL A 226 10.12 5.92 -55.28
CA VAL A 226 10.91 6.68 -56.29
C VAL A 226 12.23 5.96 -56.59
N GLY A 227 12.96 5.48 -55.56
CA GLY A 227 14.20 4.74 -55.72
C GLY A 227 14.00 3.46 -56.52
N THR A 228 12.92 2.72 -56.25
CA THR A 228 12.60 1.47 -57.00
C THR A 228 12.26 1.79 -58.46
N LEU A 229 11.47 2.81 -58.72
CA LEU A 229 11.12 3.25 -60.09
C LEU A 229 12.39 3.64 -60.88
N LEU A 230 13.21 4.51 -60.31
CA LEU A 230 14.48 4.93 -60.90
C LEU A 230 15.41 3.77 -61.19
N PHE A 231 15.53 2.86 -60.23
CA PHE A 231 16.35 1.64 -60.38
C PHE A 231 15.85 0.75 -61.50
N LEU A 232 14.54 0.43 -61.54
CA LEU A 232 13.95 -0.42 -62.59
C LEU A 232 14.09 0.19 -63.98
N VAL A 233 13.71 1.48 -64.14
CA VAL A 233 13.83 2.15 -65.42
C VAL A 233 15.28 2.21 -65.88
N GLY A 234 16.18 2.59 -64.99
CA GLY A 234 17.61 2.61 -65.27
C GLY A 234 18.20 1.25 -65.61
N ALA A 235 17.81 0.22 -64.83
CA ALA A 235 18.28 -1.15 -65.05
C ALA A 235 17.83 -1.74 -66.43
N VAL A 236 16.53 -1.57 -66.79
CA VAL A 236 16.01 -2.03 -68.06
C VAL A 236 16.73 -1.36 -69.23
N ARG A 237 16.91 -0.05 -69.14
CA ARG A 237 17.61 0.72 -70.20
C ARG A 237 19.07 0.35 -70.31
N VAL A 238 19.80 0.28 -69.24
CA VAL A 238 21.21 -0.13 -69.22
C VAL A 238 21.36 -1.58 -69.71
N TRP A 239 20.50 -2.50 -69.32
CA TRP A 239 20.50 -3.90 -69.77
C TRP A 239 20.26 -3.99 -71.28
N SER A 240 19.20 -3.36 -71.80
CA SER A 240 18.91 -3.40 -73.24
C SER A 240 20.05 -2.87 -74.11
N HIS A 241 20.83 -1.96 -73.53
CA HIS A 241 22.00 -1.38 -74.20
C HIS A 241 23.21 -2.29 -74.19
N ILE A 242 23.51 -2.88 -73.06
CA ILE A 242 24.60 -3.85 -72.91
C ILE A 242 24.40 -5.07 -73.82
N ASP A 243 23.18 -5.60 -73.87
CA ASP A 243 22.84 -6.75 -74.68
C ASP A 243 22.95 -6.45 -76.21
N GLY A 244 22.58 -5.23 -76.64
CA GLY A 244 22.67 -4.76 -78.04
C GLY A 244 24.10 -4.48 -78.50
N LEU A 245 25.06 -4.13 -77.63
CA LEU A 245 26.43 -3.78 -77.97
C LEU A 245 27.45 -4.91 -77.81
N GLY A 246 27.07 -6.05 -77.22
CA GLY A 246 28.01 -7.17 -76.97
C GLY A 246 29.12 -6.87 -75.96
N ASN A 247 29.06 -5.77 -75.21
CA ASN A 247 30.10 -5.24 -74.33
C ASN A 247 30.08 -5.91 -72.92
N ARG A 248 30.17 -7.20 -72.87
CA ARG A 248 30.22 -8.00 -71.61
C ARG A 248 31.48 -7.74 -70.78
N ASP A 249 32.57 -7.28 -71.42
CA ASP A 249 33.83 -7.04 -70.74
C ASP A 249 33.75 -5.86 -69.79
N ALA A 250 33.01 -4.83 -70.09
CA ALA A 250 32.79 -3.68 -69.19
C ALA A 250 31.99 -4.10 -67.93
N VAL A 251 31.01 -5.01 -68.06
CA VAL A 251 30.24 -5.49 -66.94
C VAL A 251 31.11 -6.40 -66.05
N THR A 252 31.90 -7.29 -66.60
CA THR A 252 32.81 -8.14 -65.85
C THR A 252 33.91 -7.37 -65.14
N ALA A 253 34.41 -6.28 -65.73
CA ALA A 253 35.37 -5.36 -65.11
C ALA A 253 34.76 -4.53 -63.99
N ALA A 254 33.50 -4.12 -64.11
CA ALA A 254 32.79 -3.32 -63.10
C ALA A 254 32.36 -4.11 -61.86
N LEU A 255 32.08 -5.42 -62.00
CA LEU A 255 31.55 -6.29 -60.95
C LEU A 255 32.37 -6.30 -59.67
N PRO A 256 33.72 -6.46 -59.67
CA PRO A 256 34.50 -6.51 -58.46
C PRO A 256 34.48 -5.15 -57.72
N PHE A 257 34.48 -4.03 -58.40
CA PHE A 257 34.38 -2.69 -57.80
C PHE A 257 32.98 -2.47 -57.21
N ALA A 258 31.94 -2.92 -57.89
CA ALA A 258 30.58 -2.86 -57.37
C ALA A 258 30.45 -3.68 -56.07
N LEU A 259 30.94 -4.91 -56.09
CA LEU A 259 30.91 -5.82 -54.93
C LEU A 259 31.75 -5.26 -53.74
N ALA A 260 32.97 -4.80 -53.99
CA ALA A 260 33.81 -4.18 -52.99
C ALA A 260 33.18 -2.89 -52.44
N GLY A 261 32.62 -2.07 -53.27
CA GLY A 261 31.91 -0.84 -52.90
C GLY A 261 30.67 -1.12 -52.02
N LEU A 262 29.90 -2.12 -52.36
CA LEU A 262 28.72 -2.55 -51.55
C LEU A 262 29.16 -3.13 -50.22
N LEU A 263 30.18 -3.97 -50.18
CA LEU A 263 30.68 -4.59 -48.92
C LEU A 263 31.32 -3.56 -48.01
N LEU A 264 32.20 -2.70 -48.50
CA LEU A 264 32.91 -1.67 -47.72
C LEU A 264 31.96 -0.53 -47.33
N GLY A 265 31.25 0.03 -48.29
CA GLY A 265 30.32 1.14 -48.06
C GLY A 265 29.11 0.75 -47.26
N GLY A 266 28.44 -0.32 -47.66
CA GLY A 266 27.28 -0.88 -46.97
C GLY A 266 27.57 -1.40 -45.56
N GLY A 267 28.66 -2.19 -45.44
CA GLY A 267 29.08 -2.74 -44.17
C GLY A 267 29.54 -1.67 -43.17
N ALA A 268 30.34 -0.71 -43.60
CA ALA A 268 30.76 0.42 -42.75
C ALA A 268 29.57 1.33 -42.41
N GLY A 269 28.67 1.57 -43.37
CA GLY A 269 27.46 2.36 -43.17
C GLY A 269 26.51 1.70 -42.15
N TRP A 270 26.29 0.37 -42.30
CA TRP A 270 25.50 -0.43 -41.34
C TRP A 270 26.10 -0.38 -39.93
N TRP A 271 27.41 -0.67 -39.81
CA TRP A 271 28.09 -0.68 -38.50
C TRP A 271 28.06 0.69 -37.80
N ARG A 272 28.28 1.76 -38.60
CA ARG A 272 28.16 3.12 -38.11
C ARG A 272 26.74 3.45 -37.64
N GLY A 273 25.74 3.13 -38.44
CA GLY A 273 24.33 3.32 -38.11
C GLY A 273 23.91 2.53 -36.85
N HIS A 274 24.36 1.26 -36.76
CA HIS A 274 24.14 0.42 -35.59
C HIS A 274 24.70 1.05 -34.30
N ARG A 275 25.95 1.50 -34.33
CA ARG A 275 26.59 2.15 -33.18
C ARG A 275 25.90 3.46 -32.80
N ARG A 276 25.51 4.29 -33.78
CA ARG A 276 24.77 5.53 -33.52
C ARG A 276 23.42 5.26 -32.86
N ASN A 277 22.68 4.31 -33.36
CA ASN A 277 21.37 3.96 -32.80
C ASN A 277 21.50 3.43 -31.36
N LEU A 278 22.54 2.62 -31.07
CA LEU A 278 22.82 2.17 -29.69
C LEU A 278 23.24 3.33 -28.79
N LEU A 279 24.12 4.22 -29.27
CA LEU A 279 24.54 5.39 -28.51
C LEU A 279 23.36 6.32 -28.19
N THR A 280 22.46 6.54 -29.15
CA THR A 280 21.24 7.34 -28.94
C THR A 280 20.39 6.69 -27.85
N TYR A 281 20.15 5.37 -27.93
CA TYR A 281 19.39 4.65 -26.91
C TYR A 281 20.01 4.77 -25.51
N LEU A 282 21.33 4.63 -25.39
CA LEU A 282 22.04 4.74 -24.12
C LEU A 282 22.01 6.17 -23.57
N ARG A 283 22.13 7.18 -24.45
CA ARG A 283 21.99 8.58 -24.05
C ARG A 283 20.57 8.92 -23.58
N GLU A 284 19.54 8.44 -24.28
CA GLU A 284 18.16 8.57 -23.82
C GLU A 284 18.01 8.00 -22.40
N ARG A 285 18.61 6.84 -22.14
CA ARG A 285 18.49 6.15 -20.86
C ARG A 285 19.31 6.80 -19.74
N TYR A 286 20.56 7.14 -19.98
CA TYR A 286 21.49 7.62 -18.94
C TYR A 286 21.50 9.14 -18.79
N GLU A 287 21.29 9.90 -19.86
CA GLU A 287 21.24 11.36 -19.83
C GLU A 287 19.81 11.91 -19.73
N GLY A 288 18.81 11.06 -19.81
CA GLY A 288 17.39 11.46 -19.73
C GLY A 288 16.90 12.33 -20.87
N ARG A 289 17.65 12.39 -22.01
CA ARG A 289 17.28 13.18 -23.19
C ARG A 289 16.20 12.47 -23.97
N PRO A 290 14.98 13.03 -24.07
CA PRO A 290 13.92 12.41 -24.85
C PRO A 290 14.23 12.47 -26.35
N SER A 291 14.01 11.37 -27.06
CA SER A 291 14.06 11.30 -28.52
C SER A 291 12.70 11.63 -29.15
N GLY A 292 11.96 12.59 -28.61
CA GLY A 292 10.64 13.00 -29.08
C GLY A 292 9.86 13.78 -28.06
N ASP A 293 8.59 14.04 -28.38
CA ASP A 293 7.61 14.73 -27.52
C ASP A 293 7.17 13.77 -26.40
N THR A 294 7.97 13.66 -25.36
CA THR A 294 7.65 12.81 -24.22
C THR A 294 7.11 13.66 -23.09
N ALA A 295 5.96 13.25 -22.55
CA ALA A 295 5.29 13.89 -21.42
C ALA A 295 6.23 14.08 -20.23
N VAL A 296 6.05 15.17 -19.52
CA VAL A 296 6.71 15.39 -18.21
C VAL A 296 6.24 14.28 -17.27
N PRO A 297 7.15 13.56 -16.58
CA PRO A 297 6.73 12.51 -15.66
C PRO A 297 5.90 13.11 -14.52
N ASP A 298 4.96 12.31 -13.99
CA ASP A 298 4.18 12.70 -12.82
C ASP A 298 5.12 13.10 -11.68
N PRO A 299 4.93 14.28 -11.07
CA PRO A 299 5.75 14.76 -9.97
C PRO A 299 5.81 13.79 -8.77
N ALA A 300 4.73 13.04 -8.51
CA ALA A 300 4.68 12.07 -7.41
C ALA A 300 5.59 10.87 -7.69
N VAL A 301 5.57 10.35 -8.93
CA VAL A 301 6.45 9.25 -9.36
C VAL A 301 7.91 9.70 -9.34
N LEU A 302 8.19 10.90 -9.83
CA LEU A 302 9.55 11.43 -9.85
C LEU A 302 10.11 11.61 -8.43
N ARG A 303 9.30 12.11 -7.49
CA ARG A 303 9.67 12.18 -6.07
C ARG A 303 9.97 10.80 -5.50
N MET A 304 9.07 9.84 -5.67
CA MET A 304 9.26 8.46 -5.21
C MET A 304 10.60 7.89 -5.73
N VAL A 305 10.91 8.06 -7.02
CA VAL A 305 12.17 7.58 -7.59
C VAL A 305 13.37 8.32 -6.97
N ASN A 306 13.28 9.65 -6.81
CA ASN A 306 14.34 10.45 -6.21
C ASN A 306 14.63 10.05 -4.77
N ASP A 307 13.59 9.80 -3.97
CA ASP A 307 13.70 9.38 -2.57
C ASP A 307 14.47 8.05 -2.46
N TYR A 308 14.11 7.05 -3.27
CA TYR A 308 14.83 5.76 -3.24
C TYR A 308 16.27 5.86 -3.72
N PHE A 309 16.55 6.68 -4.74
CA PHE A 309 17.91 6.93 -5.18
C PHE A 309 18.72 7.73 -4.15
N GLY A 310 18.05 8.61 -3.39
CA GLY A 310 18.64 9.33 -2.26
C GLY A 310 19.00 8.41 -1.09
N HIS A 311 18.12 7.47 -0.73
CA HIS A 311 18.40 6.50 0.35
C HIS A 311 19.57 5.56 0.05
N VAL A 312 19.81 5.24 -1.22
CA VAL A 312 20.91 4.37 -1.66
C VAL A 312 22.19 5.16 -1.92
N ALA A 313 22.15 6.49 -1.89
CA ALA A 313 23.28 7.34 -2.20
C ALA A 313 24.48 7.06 -1.28
N PRO A 314 25.72 7.01 -1.83
CA PRO A 314 26.92 6.86 -1.02
C PRO A 314 27.17 8.11 -0.17
N LEU A 315 27.65 7.94 1.05
CA LEU A 315 28.01 9.02 1.96
C LEU A 315 29.07 9.93 1.30
N GLY A 316 28.74 11.22 1.12
CA GLY A 316 29.61 12.21 0.52
C GLY A 316 29.62 12.28 -1.02
N GLY A 317 28.71 11.58 -1.70
CA GLY A 317 28.67 11.48 -3.17
C GLY A 317 27.92 12.61 -3.86
N THR A 318 28.52 13.80 -4.02
CA THR A 318 27.97 14.88 -4.88
C THR A 318 27.78 14.42 -6.33
N ASP A 319 28.63 13.53 -6.80
CA ASP A 319 28.63 13.01 -8.17
C ASP A 319 27.47 12.02 -8.43
N TRP A 320 26.96 11.35 -7.40
CA TRP A 320 25.84 10.39 -7.52
C TRP A 320 24.55 11.05 -8.03
N ALA A 321 24.19 12.19 -7.45
CA ALA A 321 22.97 12.90 -7.80
C ALA A 321 22.98 13.36 -9.27
N THR A 322 24.10 13.86 -9.75
CA THR A 322 24.31 14.31 -11.14
C THR A 322 24.41 13.14 -12.10
N ALA A 323 25.19 12.11 -11.76
CA ALA A 323 25.38 10.93 -12.61
C ALA A 323 24.10 10.11 -12.81
N THR A 324 23.17 10.12 -11.85
CA THR A 324 21.91 9.36 -11.91
C THR A 324 20.70 10.18 -12.34
N ALA A 325 20.82 11.51 -12.52
CA ALA A 325 19.69 12.39 -12.83
C ALA A 325 18.90 11.93 -14.06
N GLY A 326 19.58 11.59 -15.15
CA GLY A 326 18.95 11.12 -16.38
C GLY A 326 18.27 9.76 -16.22
N LEU A 327 18.91 8.84 -15.48
CA LEU A 327 18.32 7.52 -15.19
C LEU A 327 17.04 7.64 -14.38
N ARG A 328 17.03 8.49 -13.34
CA ARG A 328 15.85 8.74 -12.52
C ARG A 328 14.67 9.27 -13.34
N LEU A 329 14.96 10.26 -14.19
CA LEU A 329 13.96 10.85 -15.08
C LEU A 329 13.41 9.81 -16.08
N THR A 330 14.29 9.00 -16.67
CA THR A 330 13.90 7.95 -17.61
C THR A 330 13.07 6.87 -16.93
N LEU A 331 13.46 6.44 -15.72
CA LEU A 331 12.71 5.47 -14.94
C LEU A 331 11.30 5.99 -14.57
N ALA A 332 11.21 7.26 -14.13
CA ALA A 332 9.92 7.87 -13.83
C ALA A 332 8.98 7.90 -15.06
N ARG A 333 9.52 8.24 -16.25
CA ARG A 333 8.74 8.21 -17.49
C ARG A 333 8.32 6.80 -17.89
N GLU A 334 9.20 5.81 -17.72
CA GLU A 334 8.89 4.40 -18.00
C GLU A 334 7.79 3.89 -17.09
N ILE A 335 7.82 4.26 -15.80
CA ILE A 335 6.79 3.91 -14.83
C ILE A 335 5.44 4.53 -15.23
N VAL A 336 5.38 5.83 -15.48
CA VAL A 336 4.15 6.50 -15.92
C VAL A 336 3.63 5.86 -17.20
N ALA A 337 4.45 5.74 -18.24
CA ALA A 337 4.03 5.17 -19.53
C ALA A 337 3.60 3.70 -19.45
N GLY A 338 4.10 2.96 -18.45
CA GLY A 338 3.75 1.56 -18.27
C GLY A 338 2.52 1.31 -17.42
N TYR A 339 2.17 2.19 -16.48
CA TYR A 339 1.18 1.93 -15.45
C TYR A 339 0.05 2.98 -15.37
N ASP A 340 0.09 4.04 -16.19
CA ASP A 340 -0.89 5.12 -16.20
C ASP A 340 -2.30 4.64 -16.61
N GLU A 341 -2.38 3.71 -17.58
CA GLU A 341 -3.66 3.20 -18.10
C GLU A 341 -4.47 2.35 -17.09
N ASP A 342 -3.82 1.76 -16.08
CA ASP A 342 -4.48 0.84 -15.14
C ASP A 342 -4.68 1.46 -13.75
N ASP A 343 -4.44 2.74 -13.60
CA ASP A 343 -4.63 3.47 -12.33
C ASP A 343 -3.93 2.80 -11.12
N VAL A 344 -2.72 2.30 -11.38
CA VAL A 344 -1.93 1.57 -10.37
C VAL A 344 -1.41 2.53 -9.31
N GLU A 345 -1.82 2.33 -8.07
CA GLU A 345 -1.32 3.09 -6.94
C GLU A 345 0.23 3.08 -6.88
N TYR A 346 0.85 4.25 -6.84
CA TYR A 346 2.32 4.39 -6.85
C TYR A 346 3.01 3.67 -5.67
N GLY A 347 2.30 3.49 -4.57
CA GLY A 347 2.77 2.69 -3.44
C GLY A 347 3.19 1.27 -3.83
N ARG A 348 2.46 0.66 -4.78
CA ARG A 348 2.70 -0.69 -5.29
C ARG A 348 3.93 -0.79 -6.21
N LEU A 349 4.49 0.34 -6.65
CA LEU A 349 5.66 0.44 -7.52
C LEU A 349 6.96 0.77 -6.77
N ARG A 350 6.88 0.99 -5.45
CA ARG A 350 8.05 1.32 -4.60
C ARG A 350 9.16 0.29 -4.71
N TRP A 351 8.81 -1.00 -4.75
CA TRP A 351 9.79 -2.08 -4.89
C TRP A 351 10.61 -1.96 -6.19
N LEU A 352 9.98 -1.52 -7.28
CA LEU A 352 10.61 -1.35 -8.59
C LEU A 352 11.61 -0.20 -8.57
N ALA A 353 11.20 0.96 -8.02
CA ALA A 353 12.09 2.12 -7.86
C ALA A 353 13.29 1.78 -6.98
N HIS A 354 13.08 1.13 -5.84
CA HIS A 354 14.14 0.69 -4.93
C HIS A 354 15.09 -0.30 -5.61
N TRP A 355 14.57 -1.29 -6.30
CA TRP A 355 15.40 -2.28 -7.01
C TRP A 355 16.29 -1.63 -8.07
N HIS A 356 15.75 -0.71 -8.86
CA HIS A 356 16.54 0.04 -9.84
C HIS A 356 17.61 0.93 -9.20
N ALA A 357 17.30 1.56 -8.08
CA ALA A 357 18.28 2.34 -7.33
C ALA A 357 19.48 1.48 -6.88
N LEU A 358 19.20 0.29 -6.30
CA LEU A 358 20.23 -0.66 -5.88
C LEU A 358 21.07 -1.18 -7.06
N GLN A 359 20.43 -1.55 -8.17
CA GLN A 359 21.11 -2.01 -9.39
C GLN A 359 22.01 -0.91 -9.95
N THR A 360 21.53 0.33 -9.96
CA THR A 360 22.30 1.47 -10.44
C THR A 360 23.51 1.75 -9.53
N TYR A 361 23.32 1.62 -8.20
CA TYR A 361 24.42 1.77 -7.24
C TYR A 361 25.51 0.73 -7.44
N GLU A 362 25.14 -0.54 -7.62
CA GLU A 362 26.12 -1.61 -7.91
C GLU A 362 26.86 -1.38 -9.23
N GLN A 363 26.16 -0.94 -10.28
CA GLN A 363 26.77 -0.59 -11.56
C GLN A 363 27.74 0.59 -11.41
N TRP A 364 27.34 1.64 -10.69
CA TRP A 364 28.18 2.81 -10.43
C TRP A 364 29.46 2.45 -9.67
N ARG A 365 29.33 1.60 -8.64
CA ARG A 365 30.44 1.15 -7.82
C ARG A 365 31.43 0.29 -8.60
N THR A 366 30.97 -0.56 -9.52
CA THR A 366 31.82 -1.54 -10.21
C THR A 366 32.41 -1.04 -11.52
N HIS A 367 31.67 -0.26 -12.29
CA HIS A 367 32.06 0.09 -13.66
C HIS A 367 31.99 1.58 -13.99
N GLY A 368 31.41 2.42 -13.13
CA GLY A 368 31.01 3.79 -13.46
C GLY A 368 29.86 3.83 -14.48
N LEU A 369 29.13 4.93 -14.54
CA LEU A 369 28.00 5.10 -15.45
C LEU A 369 28.42 5.64 -16.83
N ASP A 370 29.58 6.27 -16.96
CA ASP A 370 30.02 7.02 -18.16
C ASP A 370 30.74 6.16 -19.20
N GLY A 371 31.04 4.91 -18.92
CA GLY A 371 31.88 4.03 -19.77
C GLY A 371 31.29 3.71 -21.15
N PHE A 372 29.99 3.95 -21.35
CA PHE A 372 29.31 3.64 -22.62
C PHE A 372 29.68 4.59 -23.76
N GLU A 373 29.98 5.88 -23.49
CA GLU A 373 30.33 6.83 -24.53
C GLU A 373 31.63 6.43 -25.26
N HIS A 374 32.67 6.05 -24.48
CA HIS A 374 33.92 5.58 -25.06
C HIS A 374 33.74 4.30 -25.89
N ARG A 375 32.89 3.39 -25.45
CA ARG A 375 32.65 2.11 -26.13
C ARG A 375 31.98 2.28 -27.49
N TYR A 376 31.05 3.23 -27.61
CA TYR A 376 30.23 3.43 -28.82
C TYR A 376 30.57 4.68 -29.62
N ARG A 377 31.58 5.44 -29.24
CA ARG A 377 32.07 6.62 -29.97
C ARG A 377 32.38 6.29 -31.41
N GLU A 378 32.01 7.19 -32.36
CA GLU A 378 32.32 7.02 -33.78
C GLU A 378 33.85 6.97 -34.00
N ARG A 379 34.30 5.90 -34.63
CA ARG A 379 35.71 5.75 -35.07
C ARG A 379 35.91 6.38 -36.44
N THR A 380 36.88 7.24 -36.60
CA THR A 380 37.16 7.98 -37.84
C THR A 380 37.43 7.07 -39.03
N TRP A 381 38.01 5.87 -38.79
CA TRP A 381 38.27 4.91 -39.86
C TRP A 381 36.97 4.37 -40.50
N LEU A 382 35.89 4.21 -39.77
CA LEU A 382 34.58 3.77 -40.30
C LEU A 382 34.04 4.78 -41.36
N ARG A 383 34.22 6.05 -41.08
CA ARG A 383 33.85 7.09 -42.04
C ARG A 383 34.72 7.04 -43.32
N ARG A 384 36.01 6.80 -43.17
CA ARG A 384 36.95 6.65 -44.29
C ARG A 384 36.58 5.43 -45.14
N THR A 385 36.36 4.25 -44.53
CA THR A 385 35.98 3.02 -45.21
C THR A 385 34.64 3.18 -45.94
N MET A 386 33.65 3.86 -45.36
CA MET A 386 32.39 4.16 -46.02
C MET A 386 32.58 4.99 -47.29
N TRP A 387 33.42 6.06 -47.24
CA TRP A 387 33.71 6.90 -48.38
C TRP A 387 34.55 6.16 -49.43
N THR A 388 35.45 5.28 -49.07
CA THR A 388 36.15 4.40 -49.98
C THR A 388 35.21 3.48 -50.75
N GLY A 389 34.23 2.91 -50.03
CA GLY A 389 33.16 2.13 -50.68
C GLY A 389 32.31 2.92 -51.65
N VAL A 390 31.94 4.16 -51.31
CA VAL A 390 31.23 5.09 -52.22
C VAL A 390 32.08 5.43 -53.45
N ALA A 391 33.36 5.67 -53.26
CA ALA A 391 34.31 5.93 -54.35
C ALA A 391 34.41 4.74 -55.31
N MET A 392 34.47 3.52 -54.81
CA MET A 392 34.46 2.28 -55.60
C MET A 392 33.16 2.12 -56.42
N LEU A 393 32.02 2.46 -55.85
CA LEU A 393 30.75 2.49 -56.59
C LEU A 393 30.77 3.57 -57.68
N GLY A 394 31.42 4.73 -57.45
CA GLY A 394 31.63 5.75 -58.46
C GLY A 394 32.52 5.21 -59.61
N VAL A 395 33.57 4.50 -59.31
CA VAL A 395 34.45 3.84 -60.30
C VAL A 395 33.62 2.82 -61.14
N THR A 396 32.73 2.07 -60.48
CA THR A 396 31.83 1.14 -61.18
C THR A 396 31.01 1.88 -62.26
N VAL A 397 30.40 3.02 -61.91
CA VAL A 397 29.64 3.85 -62.81
C VAL A 397 30.52 4.38 -63.97
N LEU A 398 31.76 4.81 -63.66
CA LEU A 398 32.70 5.28 -64.69
C LEU A 398 33.12 4.18 -65.67
N ILE A 399 33.38 2.96 -65.18
CA ILE A 399 33.73 1.80 -66.05
C ILE A 399 32.54 1.48 -66.98
N LEU A 400 31.32 1.45 -66.43
CA LEU A 400 30.13 1.21 -67.24
C LEU A 400 29.90 2.32 -68.26
N ALA A 401 30.11 3.58 -67.93
CA ALA A 401 30.02 4.72 -68.83
C ALA A 401 31.13 4.73 -69.89
N GLY A 402 32.37 4.38 -69.53
CA GLY A 402 33.51 4.31 -70.46
C GLY A 402 33.42 3.15 -71.50
N GLY A 403 32.66 2.11 -71.21
CA GLY A 403 32.33 1.04 -72.16
C GLY A 403 31.30 1.42 -73.25
N MET A 404 30.74 2.64 -73.22
CA MET A 404 29.74 3.12 -74.16
C MET A 404 30.38 4.01 -75.21
N THR A 405 29.88 3.96 -76.46
CA THR A 405 30.33 4.89 -77.53
C THR A 405 29.88 6.35 -77.22
N PRO A 406 30.60 7.37 -77.67
CA PRO A 406 30.30 8.80 -77.34
C PRO A 406 28.86 9.22 -77.62
N VAL A 407 28.27 8.73 -78.69
CA VAL A 407 26.91 9.02 -79.11
C VAL A 407 25.89 8.39 -78.22
N VAL A 408 26.17 7.16 -77.84
CA VAL A 408 25.35 6.35 -76.92
C VAL A 408 25.49 6.86 -75.47
N ALA A 409 26.67 7.25 -75.06
CA ALA A 409 26.92 7.82 -73.75
C ALA A 409 26.09 9.08 -73.44
N ALA A 410 25.87 9.91 -74.48
CA ALA A 410 25.06 11.13 -74.34
C ALA A 410 23.53 10.85 -74.15
N THR A 411 22.99 9.80 -74.79
CA THR A 411 21.57 9.40 -74.67
C THR A 411 21.29 8.56 -73.38
N ASP A 412 22.28 7.77 -72.95
CA ASP A 412 22.08 6.82 -71.84
C ASP A 412 22.68 7.30 -70.50
N LEU A 413 23.25 8.51 -70.47
CA LEU A 413 23.74 9.12 -69.23
C LEU A 413 22.60 9.28 -68.19
N ILE A 414 21.40 9.68 -68.67
CA ILE A 414 20.23 9.85 -67.77
C ILE A 414 19.79 8.49 -67.20
N PRO A 415 19.58 7.41 -67.95
CA PRO A 415 19.29 6.09 -67.43
C PRO A 415 20.37 5.56 -66.49
N LEU A 416 21.64 5.76 -66.76
CA LEU A 416 22.74 5.35 -65.89
C LEU A 416 22.73 6.12 -64.57
N LEU A 417 22.49 7.42 -64.62
CA LEU A 417 22.31 8.24 -63.42
C LEU A 417 21.05 7.84 -62.64
N ALA A 418 19.97 7.51 -63.29
CA ALA A 418 18.75 7.01 -62.67
C ALA A 418 18.99 5.66 -61.96
N LEU A 419 19.72 4.73 -62.62
CA LEU A 419 20.11 3.47 -62.01
C LEU A 419 20.97 3.70 -60.76
N ALA A 420 21.98 4.55 -60.87
CA ALA A 420 22.88 4.88 -59.77
C ALA A 420 22.12 5.54 -58.59
N ALA A 421 21.25 6.50 -58.86
CA ALA A 421 20.44 7.19 -57.86
C ALA A 421 19.43 6.25 -57.20
N GLY A 422 18.78 5.38 -58.01
CA GLY A 422 17.87 4.34 -57.48
C GLY A 422 18.60 3.35 -56.61
N ALA A 423 19.73 2.83 -57.07
CA ALA A 423 20.57 1.89 -56.26
C ALA A 423 21.08 2.54 -54.97
N ALA A 424 21.52 3.79 -55.03
CA ALA A 424 21.98 4.56 -53.86
C ALA A 424 20.83 4.77 -52.83
N SER A 425 19.64 5.12 -53.30
CA SER A 425 18.47 5.34 -52.48
C SER A 425 18.02 4.04 -51.78
N LEU A 426 17.91 2.96 -52.51
CA LEU A 426 17.54 1.64 -52.01
C LEU A 426 18.64 1.11 -51.04
N GLY A 427 19.90 1.22 -51.42
CA GLY A 427 21.05 0.82 -50.59
C GLY A 427 21.08 1.60 -49.27
N HIS A 428 20.86 2.93 -49.34
CA HIS A 428 20.78 3.77 -48.13
C HIS A 428 19.64 3.33 -47.21
N LEU A 429 18.44 3.11 -47.76
CA LEU A 429 17.30 2.66 -46.96
C LEU A 429 17.55 1.26 -46.35
N LEU A 430 18.12 0.32 -47.11
CA LEU A 430 18.44 -1.00 -46.64
C LEU A 430 19.47 -0.95 -45.52
N VAL A 431 20.57 -0.22 -45.70
CA VAL A 431 21.63 -0.08 -44.67
C VAL A 431 21.06 0.55 -43.41
N LYS A 432 20.26 1.64 -43.57
CA LYS A 432 19.59 2.31 -42.45
C LYS A 432 18.64 1.35 -41.69
N ARG A 433 17.85 0.55 -42.44
CA ARG A 433 16.90 -0.38 -41.86
C ARG A 433 17.61 -1.56 -41.13
N LEU A 434 18.66 -2.11 -41.73
CA LEU A 434 19.47 -3.14 -41.09
C LEU A 434 20.17 -2.63 -39.83
N ALA A 435 20.68 -1.38 -39.85
CA ALA A 435 21.30 -0.76 -38.71
C ALA A 435 20.28 -0.55 -37.55
N LEU A 436 19.08 -0.09 -37.88
CA LEU A 436 17.97 0.04 -36.94
C LEU A 436 17.56 -1.34 -36.38
N TRP A 437 17.35 -2.32 -37.24
CA TRP A 437 16.96 -3.66 -36.84
C TRP A 437 17.99 -4.34 -35.92
N SER A 438 19.28 -4.23 -36.25
CA SER A 438 20.34 -4.80 -35.44
C SER A 438 20.50 -4.10 -34.09
N ALA A 439 20.34 -2.78 -34.03
CA ALA A 439 20.34 -2.02 -32.78
C ALA A 439 19.09 -2.34 -31.93
N HIS A 440 17.93 -2.45 -32.60
CA HIS A 440 16.68 -2.84 -31.95
C HIS A 440 16.75 -4.23 -31.34
N ARG A 441 17.37 -5.23 -32.01
CA ARG A 441 17.59 -6.57 -31.43
C ARG A 441 18.43 -6.53 -30.17
N VAL A 442 19.50 -5.74 -30.14
CA VAL A 442 20.36 -5.58 -28.93
C VAL A 442 19.56 -4.93 -27.82
N ARG A 443 18.79 -3.87 -28.15
CA ARG A 443 17.93 -3.16 -27.20
C ARG A 443 16.88 -4.09 -26.61
N THR A 444 16.09 -4.79 -27.44
CA THR A 444 15.05 -5.70 -26.96
C THR A 444 15.60 -6.88 -26.16
N ALA A 445 16.79 -7.36 -26.49
CA ALA A 445 17.47 -8.38 -25.68
C ALA A 445 17.84 -7.85 -24.29
N ALA A 446 18.39 -6.62 -24.21
CA ALA A 446 18.73 -5.99 -22.94
C ALA A 446 17.46 -5.68 -22.11
N GLU A 447 16.41 -5.15 -22.74
CA GLU A 447 15.11 -4.91 -22.10
C GLU A 447 14.45 -6.21 -21.63
N GLY A 448 14.57 -7.29 -22.41
CA GLY A 448 14.06 -8.61 -22.02
C GLY A 448 14.79 -9.21 -20.81
N LEU A 449 16.12 -9.06 -20.74
CA LEU A 449 16.90 -9.48 -19.57
C LEU A 449 16.53 -8.67 -18.32
N ARG A 450 16.33 -7.34 -18.49
CA ARG A 450 15.86 -6.49 -17.41
C ARG A 450 14.49 -6.93 -16.92
N TYR A 451 13.54 -7.11 -17.81
CA TYR A 451 12.19 -7.56 -17.48
C TYR A 451 12.19 -8.92 -16.77
N ALA A 452 13.02 -9.88 -17.24
CA ALA A 452 13.17 -11.15 -16.55
C ALA A 452 13.70 -10.99 -15.12
N ALA A 453 14.67 -10.11 -14.91
CA ALA A 453 15.19 -9.80 -13.58
C ALA A 453 14.16 -9.09 -12.68
N GLU A 454 13.38 -8.16 -13.23
CA GLU A 454 12.26 -7.51 -12.55
C GLU A 454 11.20 -8.56 -12.14
N ARG A 455 10.84 -9.51 -13.01
CA ARG A 455 9.91 -10.58 -12.67
C ARG A 455 10.41 -11.49 -11.55
N ILE A 456 11.68 -11.83 -11.55
CA ILE A 456 12.29 -12.63 -10.47
C ILE A 456 12.20 -11.84 -9.16
N ARG A 457 12.50 -10.54 -9.18
CA ARG A 457 12.45 -9.69 -7.99
C ARG A 457 11.01 -9.49 -7.50
N TRP A 458 10.07 -9.29 -8.41
CA TRP A 458 8.65 -9.22 -8.09
C TRP A 458 8.15 -10.52 -7.43
N ALA A 459 8.47 -11.67 -8.00
CA ALA A 459 8.10 -12.97 -7.43
C ALA A 459 8.70 -13.15 -6.03
N TRP A 460 9.95 -12.72 -5.82
CA TRP A 460 10.58 -12.74 -4.51
C TRP A 460 9.84 -11.84 -3.51
N TRP A 461 9.47 -10.60 -3.89
CA TRP A 461 8.70 -9.70 -3.03
C TRP A 461 7.31 -10.25 -2.72
N SER A 462 6.62 -10.79 -3.72
CA SER A 462 5.32 -11.44 -3.53
C SER A 462 5.40 -12.62 -2.57
N GLU A 463 6.50 -13.39 -2.62
CA GLU A 463 6.75 -14.48 -1.67
C GLU A 463 7.06 -13.96 -0.26
N GLN A 464 7.88 -12.89 -0.14
CA GLN A 464 8.18 -12.28 1.17
C GLN A 464 6.92 -11.75 1.85
N LEU A 465 5.99 -11.18 1.10
CA LEU A 465 4.72 -10.68 1.63
C LEU A 465 3.69 -11.78 1.87
N ARG A 466 3.97 -13.02 1.45
CA ARG A 466 3.13 -14.17 1.80
C ARG A 466 3.10 -14.36 3.32
N GLY A 467 1.93 -14.64 3.87
CA GLY A 467 1.74 -14.72 5.31
C GLY A 467 1.65 -13.36 6.01
N ARG A 468 1.27 -12.30 5.27
CA ARG A 468 0.83 -11.01 5.85
C ARG A 468 -0.24 -11.29 6.90
N PRO A 469 -0.19 -10.64 8.09
CA PRO A 469 -1.26 -10.75 9.06
C PRO A 469 -2.54 -10.12 8.53
N THR A 470 -3.67 -10.65 8.94
CA THR A 470 -4.97 -10.03 8.70
C THR A 470 -5.18 -8.87 9.68
N ASP A 471 -6.14 -7.96 9.37
CA ASP A 471 -6.49 -6.90 10.31
C ASP A 471 -7.00 -7.45 11.66
N GLN A 472 -7.66 -8.60 11.65
CA GLN A 472 -8.09 -9.28 12.87
C GLN A 472 -6.89 -9.74 13.71
N GLU A 473 -5.87 -10.35 13.12
CA GLU A 473 -4.64 -10.74 13.85
C GLU A 473 -3.95 -9.49 14.44
N MET A 474 -3.89 -8.38 13.66
CA MET A 474 -3.35 -7.11 14.14
C MET A 474 -4.15 -6.57 15.33
N ALA A 475 -5.49 -6.63 15.27
CA ALA A 475 -6.38 -6.23 16.36
C ALA A 475 -6.17 -7.07 17.61
N ASP A 476 -6.07 -8.38 17.45
CA ASP A 476 -5.89 -9.32 18.57
C ASP A 476 -4.55 -9.10 19.27
N TRP A 477 -3.47 -8.89 18.53
CA TRP A 477 -2.16 -8.57 19.12
C TRP A 477 -2.18 -7.23 19.87
N LEU A 478 -2.79 -6.19 19.26
CA LEU A 478 -2.91 -4.89 19.91
C LEU A 478 -3.73 -4.98 21.21
N ALA A 479 -4.85 -5.71 21.18
CA ALA A 479 -5.66 -5.91 22.35
C ALA A 479 -4.91 -6.65 23.49
N GLN A 480 -4.11 -7.67 23.14
CA GLN A 480 -3.27 -8.37 24.11
C GLN A 480 -2.23 -7.43 24.74
N ASP A 481 -1.57 -6.58 23.95
CA ASP A 481 -0.59 -5.60 24.46
C ASP A 481 -1.25 -4.59 25.40
N VAL A 482 -2.40 -4.06 25.04
CA VAL A 482 -3.16 -3.09 25.86
C VAL A 482 -3.62 -3.72 27.17
N ASP A 483 -4.10 -4.97 27.12
CA ASP A 483 -4.58 -5.68 28.31
C ASP A 483 -3.41 -6.03 29.26
N VAL A 484 -2.26 -6.47 28.71
CA VAL A 484 -1.06 -6.73 29.50
C VAL A 484 -0.54 -5.45 30.14
N PHE A 485 -0.43 -4.36 29.36
CA PHE A 485 -0.04 -3.05 29.89
C PHE A 485 -0.96 -2.59 31.02
N THR A 486 -2.28 -2.75 30.84
CA THR A 486 -3.26 -2.39 31.86
C THR A 486 -3.06 -3.21 33.15
N ALA A 487 -2.82 -4.51 33.02
CA ALA A 487 -2.59 -5.39 34.16
C ALA A 487 -1.26 -5.11 34.88
N ASP A 488 -0.20 -4.82 34.13
CA ASP A 488 1.11 -4.48 34.67
C ASP A 488 1.03 -3.18 35.50
N VAL A 489 0.40 -2.16 34.94
CA VAL A 489 0.14 -0.88 35.62
C VAL A 489 -0.70 -1.07 36.88
N MET A 490 -1.77 -1.90 36.85
CA MET A 490 -2.58 -2.20 38.03
C MET A 490 -1.74 -2.90 39.10
N SER A 491 -0.93 -3.89 38.71
CA SER A 491 -0.07 -4.67 39.62
C SER A 491 1.00 -3.80 40.27
N GLU A 492 1.73 -3.00 39.49
CA GLU A 492 2.81 -2.13 39.98
C GLU A 492 2.33 -1.08 40.98
N HIS A 493 1.10 -0.59 40.76
CA HIS A 493 0.52 0.44 41.61
C HIS A 493 -0.45 -0.07 42.69
N GLY A 494 -0.51 -1.40 42.88
CA GLY A 494 -1.35 -2.03 43.88
C GLY A 494 -2.85 -1.78 43.71
N VAL A 495 -3.27 -1.55 42.47
CA VAL A 495 -4.68 -1.31 42.15
C VAL A 495 -5.36 -2.64 41.83
N ARG A 496 -6.34 -3.03 42.66
CA ARG A 496 -7.12 -4.24 42.42
C ARG A 496 -8.23 -4.02 41.41
N PRO A 497 -8.50 -4.94 40.47
CA PRO A 497 -9.53 -4.80 39.45
C PRO A 497 -10.92 -4.45 40.02
N HIS A 498 -11.29 -5.00 41.18
CA HIS A 498 -12.58 -4.70 41.82
C HIS A 498 -12.66 -3.27 42.40
N THR A 499 -11.50 -2.63 42.68
CA THR A 499 -11.47 -1.25 43.17
C THR A 499 -11.58 -0.21 42.06
N VAL A 500 -11.35 -0.63 40.82
CA VAL A 500 -11.48 0.21 39.62
C VAL A 500 -12.95 0.29 39.19
N ILE A 501 -13.49 1.50 39.17
CA ILE A 501 -14.87 1.78 38.76
C ILE A 501 -15.02 1.58 37.26
N CYS A 502 -14.08 2.13 36.48
CA CYS A 502 -14.04 2.01 35.04
C CYS A 502 -12.59 2.05 34.57
N THR A 503 -12.26 1.24 33.58
CA THR A 503 -11.00 1.31 32.84
C THR A 503 -11.29 1.83 31.45
N VAL A 504 -10.57 2.84 31.04
CA VAL A 504 -10.63 3.37 29.66
C VAL A 504 -9.27 3.16 29.04
N GLN A 505 -9.24 2.50 27.93
CA GLN A 505 -8.03 2.15 27.17
C GLN A 505 -8.06 2.88 25.83
N LEU A 506 -6.98 3.57 25.51
CA LEU A 506 -6.78 4.23 24.22
C LEU A 506 -5.50 3.70 23.59
N ALA A 507 -5.57 3.38 22.30
CA ALA A 507 -4.42 3.02 21.47
C ALA A 507 -4.40 3.95 20.25
N THR A 508 -3.52 4.92 20.27
CA THR A 508 -3.40 5.92 19.19
C THR A 508 -2.08 5.74 18.45
N GLY A 509 -2.09 5.95 17.13
CA GLY A 509 -0.87 5.83 16.33
C GLY A 509 0.10 6.98 16.60
N GLU A 510 1.40 6.67 16.64
CA GLU A 510 2.45 7.68 16.70
C GLU A 510 2.55 8.49 15.40
N ALA A 511 3.04 9.72 15.50
CA ALA A 511 3.06 10.65 14.37
C ALA A 511 3.90 10.15 13.19
N ASP A 512 5.02 9.49 13.48
CA ASP A 512 5.98 8.99 12.50
C ASP A 512 5.81 7.50 12.20
N ALA A 513 4.82 6.83 12.82
CA ALA A 513 4.54 5.41 12.61
C ALA A 513 4.11 5.13 11.17
N GLN A 514 4.54 3.99 10.65
CA GLN A 514 3.96 3.46 9.42
C GLN A 514 2.49 3.13 9.66
N ARG A 515 1.65 3.42 8.67
CA ARG A 515 0.22 3.18 8.77
C ARG A 515 -0.31 2.49 7.52
N ALA A 516 -1.20 1.55 7.74
CA ALA A 516 -1.90 0.84 6.68
C ALA A 516 -3.29 0.40 7.15
N ARG A 517 -4.16 0.06 6.22
CA ARG A 517 -5.48 -0.50 6.51
C ARG A 517 -5.91 -1.49 5.44
N GLU A 518 -6.76 -2.43 5.80
CA GLU A 518 -7.56 -3.16 4.82
C GLU A 518 -8.70 -2.26 4.32
N ALA A 519 -9.24 -2.58 3.13
CA ALA A 519 -10.38 -1.85 2.60
C ALA A 519 -11.53 -1.85 3.61
N PHE A 520 -12.09 -0.65 3.85
CA PHE A 520 -13.16 -0.40 4.84
C PHE A 520 -12.83 -0.79 6.29
N GLY A 521 -11.57 -1.07 6.60
CA GLY A 521 -11.09 -1.35 7.95
C GLY A 521 -10.54 -0.12 8.66
N PRO A 522 -10.22 -0.23 9.96
CA PRO A 522 -9.53 0.81 10.70
C PRO A 522 -8.07 0.93 10.26
N ILE A 523 -7.47 2.09 10.53
CA ILE A 523 -6.04 2.30 10.31
C ILE A 523 -5.27 1.59 11.42
N ARG A 524 -4.22 0.84 11.04
CA ARG A 524 -3.26 0.21 11.95
C ARG A 524 -1.90 0.90 11.84
N TYR A 525 -1.12 0.84 12.92
CA TYR A 525 0.14 1.56 13.04
C TYR A 525 1.27 0.59 13.43
N SER A 526 2.50 0.92 13.04
CA SER A 526 3.69 0.18 13.47
C SER A 526 4.09 0.52 14.91
N GLU A 527 3.69 1.69 15.40
CA GLU A 527 3.96 2.17 16.74
C GLU A 527 2.70 2.84 17.30
N TYR A 528 2.42 2.58 18.57
CA TYR A 528 1.25 3.13 19.26
C TYR A 528 1.65 3.87 20.54
N LEU A 529 0.90 4.93 20.86
CA LEU A 529 0.83 5.49 22.19
C LEU A 529 -0.35 4.85 22.92
N LEU A 530 -0.06 4.00 23.89
CA LEU A 530 -1.07 3.40 24.75
C LEU A 530 -1.37 4.36 25.90
N THR A 531 -2.65 4.62 26.16
CA THR A 531 -3.09 5.43 27.29
C THR A 531 -4.17 4.68 28.05
N VAL A 532 -3.95 4.47 29.34
CA VAL A 532 -4.90 3.81 30.24
C VAL A 532 -5.35 4.77 31.31
N PHE A 533 -6.66 4.97 31.42
CA PHE A 533 -7.28 5.72 32.51
C PHE A 533 -7.97 4.74 33.47
N LEU A 534 -7.55 4.75 34.72
CA LEU A 534 -8.18 4.01 35.80
C LEU A 534 -9.01 4.95 36.66
N LEU A 535 -10.32 4.83 36.59
CA LEU A 535 -11.23 5.56 37.47
C LEU A 535 -11.37 4.80 38.78
N THR A 536 -10.82 5.35 39.85
CA THR A 536 -10.84 4.76 41.20
C THR A 536 -11.80 5.56 42.09
N ARG A 537 -11.98 5.14 43.34
CA ARG A 537 -12.79 5.88 44.32
C ARG A 537 -12.23 7.28 44.64
N THR A 538 -10.92 7.46 44.53
CA THR A 538 -10.19 8.65 44.97
C THR A 538 -9.86 9.62 43.84
N GLY A 539 -9.94 9.19 42.59
CA GLY A 539 -9.59 10.02 41.44
C GLY A 539 -9.29 9.21 40.17
N LEU A 540 -8.94 9.94 39.13
CA LEU A 540 -8.49 9.44 37.85
C LEU A 540 -6.97 9.20 37.88
N ARG A 541 -6.53 8.03 37.49
CA ARG A 541 -5.12 7.71 37.26
C ARG A 541 -4.90 7.48 35.79
N GLN A 542 -3.97 8.20 35.20
CA GLN A 542 -3.56 8.09 33.80
C GLN A 542 -2.17 7.46 33.73
N PHE A 543 -2.02 6.52 32.82
CA PHE A 543 -0.76 5.89 32.45
C PHE A 543 -0.62 5.93 30.95
N GLN A 544 0.59 6.21 30.48
CA GLN A 544 0.90 6.22 29.05
C GLN A 544 2.22 5.51 28.83
N SER A 545 2.32 4.76 27.74
CA SER A 545 3.56 4.14 27.26
C SER A 545 3.54 4.06 25.76
N HIS A 546 4.70 4.16 25.14
CA HIS A 546 4.87 3.90 23.73
C HIS A 546 5.04 2.39 23.52
N LEU A 547 4.45 1.87 22.48
CA LEU A 547 4.51 0.47 22.08
C LEU A 547 5.14 0.34 20.71
N ASP A 548 6.30 -0.34 20.61
CA ASP A 548 6.73 -0.92 19.34
C ASP A 548 5.86 -2.15 19.07
N PHE A 549 4.99 -2.03 18.06
CA PHE A 549 3.99 -3.06 17.82
C PHE A 549 4.59 -4.35 17.25
N GLY A 550 5.73 -4.27 16.53
CA GLY A 550 6.40 -5.43 15.97
C GLY A 550 7.04 -6.32 17.04
N GLU A 551 7.83 -5.72 17.91
CA GLU A 551 8.56 -6.42 18.99
C GLU A 551 7.71 -6.56 20.25
N GLY A 552 6.62 -5.79 20.40
CA GLY A 552 5.77 -5.81 21.59
C GLY A 552 6.39 -5.10 22.80
N ASP A 553 7.41 -4.28 22.58
CA ASP A 553 8.14 -3.60 23.64
C ASP A 553 7.47 -2.29 24.03
N LEU A 554 7.35 -2.09 25.37
CA LEU A 554 6.82 -0.87 25.96
C LEU A 554 7.98 0.00 26.47
N TYR A 555 7.92 1.32 26.19
CA TYR A 555 8.96 2.27 26.59
C TYR A 555 8.37 3.65 26.90
N ASN A 556 9.16 4.52 27.59
CA ASN A 556 8.76 5.89 27.94
C ASN A 556 7.47 5.97 28.76
N GLU A 557 7.35 5.16 29.82
CA GLU A 557 6.16 5.20 30.66
C GLU A 557 6.04 6.55 31.38
N THR A 558 4.84 7.11 31.34
CA THR A 558 4.45 8.30 32.08
C THR A 558 3.20 8.06 32.90
N ARG A 559 3.10 8.70 34.06
CA ARG A 559 1.95 8.55 34.97
C ARG A 559 1.47 9.88 35.50
N ARG A 560 0.17 9.98 35.68
CA ARG A 560 -0.48 11.15 36.30
C ARG A 560 -1.67 10.69 37.14
N ALA A 561 -1.84 11.30 38.29
CA ALA A 561 -3.01 11.09 39.14
C ALA A 561 -3.74 12.45 39.30
N VAL A 562 -5.04 12.43 39.09
CA VAL A 562 -5.88 13.65 39.08
C VAL A 562 -7.11 13.38 39.96
N PRO A 563 -7.34 14.20 41.02
CA PRO A 563 -8.58 14.11 41.76
C PRO A 563 -9.75 14.58 40.90
N TYR A 564 -10.95 14.01 41.09
CA TYR A 564 -12.12 14.34 40.27
C TYR A 564 -12.50 15.82 40.31
N GLY A 565 -12.29 16.49 41.46
CA GLY A 565 -12.56 17.93 41.59
C GLY A 565 -11.64 18.83 40.75
N ALA A 566 -10.52 18.30 40.26
CA ALA A 566 -9.61 19.07 39.40
C ALA A 566 -9.91 18.89 37.90
N LEU A 567 -10.86 18.06 37.53
CA LEU A 567 -11.30 17.91 36.13
C LEU A 567 -12.30 19.00 35.78
N ARG A 568 -12.01 19.81 34.78
CA ARG A 568 -12.83 20.93 34.33
C ARG A 568 -13.63 20.62 33.08
N GLU A 569 -12.97 20.06 32.09
CA GLU A 569 -13.52 19.90 30.76
C GLU A 569 -12.93 18.68 30.09
N VAL A 570 -13.77 17.94 29.38
CA VAL A 570 -13.37 16.89 28.46
C VAL A 570 -13.93 17.27 27.08
N GLN A 571 -13.08 17.32 26.09
CA GLN A 571 -13.45 17.74 24.75
C GLN A 571 -12.77 16.85 23.72
N VAL A 572 -13.50 16.45 22.68
CA VAL A 572 -12.91 15.99 21.42
C VAL A 572 -12.89 17.17 20.46
N ALA A 573 -11.72 17.73 20.25
CA ALA A 573 -11.54 18.82 19.31
C ALA A 573 -11.22 18.24 17.92
N GLN A 574 -12.03 18.58 16.93
CA GLN A 574 -11.72 18.32 15.54
C GLN A 574 -11.22 19.60 14.89
N VAL A 575 -9.96 19.63 14.53
CA VAL A 575 -9.35 20.74 13.80
C VAL A 575 -9.20 20.34 12.35
N SER A 576 -9.92 21.01 11.45
CA SER A 576 -9.67 20.87 10.03
C SER A 576 -8.61 21.87 9.60
N VAL A 577 -7.42 21.40 9.32
CA VAL A 577 -6.37 22.24 8.74
C VAL A 577 -6.42 22.07 7.23
N ARG A 578 -6.68 23.14 6.49
CA ARG A 578 -6.36 23.19 5.07
C ARG A 578 -4.84 23.29 4.96
N SER A 579 -4.16 22.17 4.96
CA SER A 579 -2.79 22.13 4.46
C SER A 579 -2.89 22.24 2.95
N ALA A 580 -2.51 23.39 2.39
CA ALA A 580 -1.82 23.31 1.14
C ALA A 580 -0.65 22.35 1.43
N LEU A 581 -0.58 21.21 0.76
CA LEU A 581 0.61 20.38 0.80
C LEU A 581 1.75 21.30 0.36
N HIS A 582 2.38 21.94 1.34
CA HIS A 582 3.72 22.40 1.22
C HIS A 582 4.54 21.10 1.19
N THR A 583 4.53 20.48 0.03
CA THR A 583 5.70 19.69 -0.32
C THR A 583 6.87 20.61 -0.06
N PRO A 584 7.97 20.13 0.52
CA PRO A 584 9.25 20.81 0.41
C PRO A 584 9.66 20.79 -1.07
N ALA A 585 8.87 21.47 -1.89
CA ALA A 585 8.89 21.49 -3.34
C ALA A 585 9.69 22.68 -3.84
N ASP A 586 10.44 23.29 -2.95
CA ASP A 586 11.38 24.32 -3.34
C ASP A 586 12.79 23.78 -3.54
N GLU A 587 13.04 22.47 -3.42
CA GLU A 587 14.24 21.91 -4.02
C GLU A 587 13.98 21.69 -5.51
N PRO A 588 14.52 22.59 -6.35
CA PRO A 588 14.39 22.45 -7.79
C PRO A 588 15.03 21.13 -8.23
N VAL A 589 14.27 20.34 -8.98
CA VAL A 589 14.78 19.06 -9.49
C VAL A 589 15.67 19.36 -10.69
N PRO A 590 16.96 18.95 -10.68
CA PRO A 590 17.83 19.12 -11.82
C PRO A 590 17.34 18.25 -12.99
N VAL A 591 16.86 18.90 -14.05
CA VAL A 591 16.44 18.27 -15.30
C VAL A 591 17.48 18.59 -16.36
N PRO A 592 17.97 17.59 -17.12
CA PRO A 592 18.92 17.87 -18.20
C PRO A 592 18.25 18.68 -19.31
N ALA A 593 18.78 19.86 -19.59
CA ALA A 593 18.38 20.70 -20.73
C ALA A 593 18.91 20.11 -22.06
N PRO A 594 18.33 20.50 -23.19
CA PRO A 594 18.73 19.99 -24.51
C PRO A 594 20.22 20.24 -24.86
N ASP A 595 20.83 21.24 -24.25
CA ASP A 595 22.25 21.60 -24.41
C ASP A 595 23.21 20.78 -23.51
N GLY A 596 22.66 19.92 -22.63
CA GLY A 596 23.42 19.10 -21.69
C GLY A 596 23.68 19.74 -20.36
N SER A 597 23.24 20.98 -20.12
CA SER A 597 23.23 21.61 -18.81
C SER A 597 22.13 21.00 -17.92
N LEU A 598 22.30 21.05 -16.60
CA LEU A 598 21.23 20.74 -15.66
C LEU A 598 20.44 22.03 -15.40
N THR A 599 19.21 22.06 -15.83
CA THR A 599 18.31 23.18 -15.54
C THR A 599 17.45 22.80 -14.35
N GLU A 600 17.46 23.63 -13.33
CA GLU A 600 16.57 23.50 -12.19
C GLU A 600 15.13 23.86 -12.63
N VAL A 601 14.28 22.85 -12.72
CA VAL A 601 12.85 23.07 -13.05
C VAL A 601 12.07 23.03 -11.75
N ALA A 602 11.48 24.18 -11.38
CA ALA A 602 10.44 24.21 -10.38
C ALA A 602 9.23 23.48 -10.92
N LEU A 603 8.91 22.33 -10.31
CA LEU A 603 7.71 21.58 -10.69
C LEU A 603 6.46 22.42 -10.41
N PRO A 604 5.46 22.42 -11.32
CA PRO A 604 4.23 23.16 -11.09
C PRO A 604 3.61 22.71 -9.77
N ARG A 605 3.24 23.67 -8.94
CA ARG A 605 2.57 23.44 -7.66
C ARG A 605 1.34 22.58 -7.92
N ALA A 606 1.35 21.34 -7.44
CA ALA A 606 0.14 20.55 -7.33
C ALA A 606 -0.75 21.25 -6.28
N THR A 607 -1.68 22.06 -6.72
CA THR A 607 -2.63 22.81 -5.89
C THR A 607 -3.80 21.94 -5.41
N SER A 608 -3.58 20.68 -5.13
CA SER A 608 -4.56 19.88 -4.43
C SER A 608 -4.51 20.26 -2.95
N ALA A 609 -5.43 21.16 -2.54
CA ALA A 609 -5.66 21.44 -1.14
C ALA A 609 -6.21 20.17 -0.49
N VAL A 610 -5.37 19.42 0.20
CA VAL A 610 -5.80 18.31 1.03
C VAL A 610 -6.28 18.88 2.35
N ARG A 611 -7.54 18.58 2.72
CA ARG A 611 -8.02 18.86 4.06
C ARG A 611 -7.52 17.77 4.97
N VAL A 612 -6.66 18.13 5.91
CA VAL A 612 -6.24 17.25 6.99
C VAL A 612 -7.14 17.50 8.17
N PHE A 613 -7.86 16.49 8.60
CA PHE A 613 -8.61 16.53 9.85
C PHE A 613 -7.72 15.95 10.94
N GLN A 614 -7.44 16.76 11.94
CA GLN A 614 -6.78 16.29 13.16
C GLN A 614 -7.82 16.28 14.28
N ARG A 615 -8.00 15.13 14.92
CA ARG A 615 -8.79 15.01 16.13
C ARG A 615 -7.87 14.89 17.33
N THR A 616 -8.21 15.62 18.37
CA THR A 616 -7.46 15.63 19.63
C THR A 616 -8.45 15.46 20.78
N PHE A 617 -8.18 14.49 21.62
CA PHE A 617 -8.87 14.33 22.89
C PHE A 617 -8.18 15.19 23.95
N VAL A 618 -8.92 16.10 24.57
CA VAL A 618 -8.38 17.08 25.50
C VAL A 618 -9.09 16.98 26.83
N ILE A 619 -8.33 16.77 27.90
CA ILE A 619 -8.80 16.87 29.28
C ILE A 619 -8.18 18.09 29.90
N ARG A 620 -8.99 19.10 30.27
CA ARG A 620 -8.51 20.29 30.95
C ARG A 620 -8.65 20.16 32.45
N LEU A 621 -7.61 20.59 33.16
CA LEU A 621 -7.55 20.60 34.62
C LEU A 621 -7.72 22.02 35.18
N ASP A 622 -8.13 22.12 36.43
CA ASP A 622 -8.25 23.40 37.18
C ASP A 622 -6.93 24.19 37.21
N SER A 623 -5.79 23.50 37.16
CA SER A 623 -4.46 24.12 37.06
C SER A 623 -4.19 24.85 35.75
N GLY A 624 -5.12 24.80 34.79
CA GLY A 624 -4.91 25.28 33.41
C GLY A 624 -4.07 24.37 32.53
N THR A 625 -3.54 23.26 33.08
CA THR A 625 -2.86 22.26 32.25
C THR A 625 -3.87 21.41 31.50
N ALA A 626 -3.55 21.09 30.25
CA ALA A 626 -4.33 20.16 29.43
C ALA A 626 -3.58 18.85 29.24
N VAL A 627 -4.32 17.75 29.21
CA VAL A 627 -3.87 16.46 28.70
C VAL A 627 -4.41 16.35 27.29
N GLU A 628 -3.53 16.41 26.31
CA GLU A 628 -3.89 16.32 24.91
C GLU A 628 -3.41 14.98 24.36
N ILE A 629 -4.32 14.24 23.74
CA ILE A 629 -4.03 12.97 23.07
C ILE A 629 -4.43 13.15 21.61
N ALA A 630 -3.46 13.19 20.72
CA ALA A 630 -3.72 13.22 19.28
C ALA A 630 -4.32 11.87 18.89
N LEU A 631 -5.55 11.90 18.36
CA LEU A 631 -6.28 10.67 18.03
C LEU A 631 -5.90 10.15 16.66
N ASP A 632 -5.98 11.00 15.65
CA ASP A 632 -5.53 10.69 14.30
C ASP A 632 -5.51 11.93 13.41
N ARG A 633 -4.77 11.83 12.30
CA ARG A 633 -4.78 12.78 11.20
C ARG A 633 -5.40 12.10 9.99
N PHE A 634 -6.59 12.54 9.61
CA PHE A 634 -7.25 12.08 8.38
C PHE A 634 -7.00 13.08 7.27
N GLU A 635 -6.52 12.61 6.15
CA GLU A 635 -6.55 13.37 4.91
C GLU A 635 -7.91 13.13 4.25
N GLU A 636 -8.63 14.19 3.88
CA GLU A 636 -9.86 14.06 3.10
C GLU A 636 -9.50 13.49 1.73
N LEU A 637 -9.79 12.23 1.58
CA LEU A 637 -9.60 11.50 0.33
C LEU A 637 -10.66 11.96 -0.66
N ARG A 638 -10.31 12.87 -1.54
CA ARG A 638 -11.23 13.44 -2.55
C ARG A 638 -11.82 12.43 -3.53
N ALA A 639 -11.35 11.19 -3.49
CA ALA A 639 -11.65 10.19 -4.50
C ALA A 639 -11.90 8.78 -3.93
N ALA A 640 -12.16 8.64 -2.63
CA ALA A 640 -12.48 7.32 -2.11
C ALA A 640 -13.93 6.95 -2.42
N SER A 641 -14.15 5.75 -2.89
CA SER A 641 -15.47 5.10 -2.96
C SER A 641 -16.11 4.92 -1.58
N GLU A 642 -15.36 5.18 -0.51
CA GLU A 642 -15.77 5.07 0.87
C GLU A 642 -16.22 6.44 1.42
N PRO A 643 -17.34 6.49 2.14
CA PRO A 643 -17.73 7.69 2.87
C PRO A 643 -16.64 8.05 3.89
N GLY A 644 -16.07 9.25 3.80
CA GLY A 644 -15.01 9.71 4.72
C GLY A 644 -15.43 9.65 6.19
N ASP A 645 -16.72 9.84 6.48
CA ASP A 645 -17.29 9.70 7.81
C ASP A 645 -17.19 8.26 8.36
N LEU A 646 -17.30 7.24 7.51
CA LEU A 646 -17.17 5.84 7.94
C LEU A 646 -15.76 5.55 8.41
N VAL A 647 -14.74 5.94 7.63
CA VAL A 647 -13.33 5.73 7.98
C VAL A 647 -12.99 6.44 9.30
N ALA A 648 -13.46 7.67 9.46
CA ALA A 648 -13.28 8.45 10.68
C ALA A 648 -13.93 7.81 11.91
N ARG A 649 -15.14 7.26 11.76
CA ARG A 649 -15.85 6.55 12.83
C ARG A 649 -15.16 5.24 13.20
N LEU A 650 -14.77 4.43 12.22
CA LEU A 650 -14.03 3.19 12.45
C LEU A 650 -12.72 3.43 13.20
N ALA A 651 -11.99 4.49 12.84
CA ALA A 651 -10.77 4.85 13.54
C ALA A 651 -11.05 5.27 14.99
N LEU A 652 -12.08 6.06 15.25
CA LEU A 652 -12.46 6.47 16.61
C LEU A 652 -12.84 5.28 17.50
N GLU A 653 -13.61 4.35 16.97
CA GLU A 653 -13.99 3.17 17.73
C GLU A 653 -12.78 2.25 17.99
N ALA A 654 -11.96 2.02 16.97
CA ALA A 654 -10.75 1.20 17.11
C ALA A 654 -9.72 1.76 18.09
N THR A 655 -9.70 3.10 18.29
CA THR A 655 -8.83 3.75 19.28
C THR A 655 -9.40 3.76 20.69
N GLY A 656 -10.68 3.40 20.91
CA GLY A 656 -11.36 3.42 22.20
C GLY A 656 -11.83 4.82 22.67
N VAL A 657 -11.71 5.85 21.83
CA VAL A 657 -11.99 7.25 22.19
C VAL A 657 -13.47 7.49 22.48
N GLU A 658 -14.36 6.82 21.78
CA GLU A 658 -15.80 7.00 21.97
C GLU A 658 -16.24 6.59 23.39
N VAL A 659 -15.68 5.48 23.89
CA VAL A 659 -15.88 5.03 25.28
C VAL A 659 -15.24 6.01 26.25
N ALA A 660 -14.02 6.47 25.97
CA ALA A 660 -13.31 7.46 26.80
C ALA A 660 -14.11 8.75 26.96
N GLN A 661 -14.61 9.29 25.84
CA GLN A 661 -15.39 10.52 25.83
C GLN A 661 -16.65 10.38 26.68
N HIS A 662 -17.46 9.33 26.44
CA HIS A 662 -18.71 9.11 27.15
C HIS A 662 -18.51 8.98 28.67
N VAL A 663 -17.52 8.21 29.11
CA VAL A 663 -17.24 8.00 30.51
C VAL A 663 -16.68 9.25 31.18
N LEU A 664 -15.71 9.92 30.56
CA LEU A 664 -15.05 11.08 31.16
C LEU A 664 -15.94 12.33 31.11
N GLU A 665 -16.76 12.52 30.08
CA GLU A 665 -17.79 13.56 30.07
C GLU A 665 -18.80 13.36 31.21
N SER A 666 -19.25 12.14 31.43
CA SER A 666 -20.15 11.81 32.54
C SER A 666 -19.51 12.14 33.91
N VAL A 667 -18.23 11.91 34.05
CA VAL A 667 -17.46 12.26 35.28
C VAL A 667 -17.32 13.77 35.44
N VAL A 668 -17.09 14.52 34.36
CA VAL A 668 -16.96 15.99 34.42
C VAL A 668 -18.29 16.66 34.71
N VAL A 669 -19.37 16.20 34.05
CA VAL A 669 -20.72 16.81 34.18
C VAL A 669 -21.34 16.52 35.55
N ASP A 670 -21.34 15.26 35.95
CA ASP A 670 -21.99 14.79 37.20
C ASP A 670 -21.01 14.74 38.38
N GLY A 671 -19.71 14.85 38.15
CA GLY A 671 -18.66 14.85 39.17
C GLY A 671 -18.70 13.63 40.10
N VAL A 672 -18.44 13.89 41.37
CA VAL A 672 -18.48 12.87 42.43
C VAL A 672 -19.86 12.17 42.53
N ARG A 673 -20.94 12.81 42.05
CA ARG A 673 -22.29 12.19 42.07
C ARG A 673 -22.39 11.01 41.12
N TRP A 674 -21.78 11.06 39.92
CA TRP A 674 -21.72 9.94 39.00
C TRP A 674 -20.95 8.78 39.63
N ILE A 675 -19.78 9.06 40.20
CA ILE A 675 -18.96 8.08 40.92
C ILE A 675 -19.76 7.42 42.06
N THR A 676 -20.45 8.24 42.85
CA THR A 676 -21.27 7.75 43.99
C THR A 676 -22.46 6.92 43.50
N ARG A 677 -23.13 7.30 42.40
CA ARG A 677 -24.19 6.51 41.79
C ARG A 677 -23.69 5.15 41.33
N GLU A 678 -22.58 5.14 40.65
CA GLU A 678 -21.99 3.89 40.13
C GLU A 678 -21.47 3.00 41.27
N GLN A 679 -20.91 3.57 42.33
CA GLN A 679 -20.55 2.85 43.53
C GLN A 679 -21.76 2.26 44.25
N LYS A 680 -22.84 3.00 44.42
CA LYS A 680 -24.10 2.50 45.01
C LYS A 680 -24.72 1.38 44.16
N ARG A 681 -24.65 1.52 42.82
CA ARG A 681 -25.10 0.44 41.91
C ARG A 681 -24.27 -0.84 42.16
N ARG A 682 -22.95 -0.70 42.33
CA ARG A 682 -22.04 -1.83 42.61
C ARG A 682 -22.22 -2.39 44.00
N GLN A 683 -22.41 -1.53 45.01
CA GLN A 683 -22.69 -1.99 46.40
C GLN A 683 -24.01 -2.74 46.47
N ARG A 684 -25.08 -2.26 45.86
CA ARG A 684 -26.35 -2.99 45.76
C ARG A 684 -26.20 -4.34 45.07
N ARG A 685 -25.34 -4.46 44.08
CA ARG A 685 -25.01 -5.74 43.45
C ARG A 685 -24.25 -6.65 44.39
N GLN A 686 -23.30 -6.12 45.20
CA GLN A 686 -22.55 -6.88 46.20
C GLN A 686 -23.47 -7.32 47.34
N GLU A 687 -24.40 -6.50 47.79
CA GLU A 687 -25.41 -6.80 48.79
C GLU A 687 -26.40 -7.86 48.29
N LEU A 688 -26.76 -7.84 47.01
CA LEU A 688 -27.59 -8.85 46.36
C LEU A 688 -26.86 -10.19 46.12
N THR A 689 -25.53 -10.17 46.10
CA THR A 689 -24.66 -11.32 45.89
C THR A 689 -24.00 -11.82 47.20
N ALA A 690 -24.23 -11.16 48.34
CA ALA A 690 -23.73 -11.63 49.63
C ALA A 690 -24.61 -12.78 50.14
N PRO A 691 -24.05 -13.91 50.58
CA PRO A 691 -24.84 -14.98 51.20
C PRO A 691 -25.59 -14.41 52.40
N PRO A 692 -26.85 -14.85 52.64
CA PRO A 692 -27.63 -14.39 53.80
C PRO A 692 -26.80 -14.61 55.06
N SER A 693 -26.66 -13.55 55.84
CA SER A 693 -25.90 -13.62 57.08
C SER A 693 -26.53 -14.71 57.99
N ILE A 694 -25.64 -15.56 58.54
CA ILE A 694 -26.03 -16.72 59.39
C ILE A 694 -26.93 -16.32 60.55
N GLU A 695 -27.04 -15.03 60.86
CA GLU A 695 -27.92 -14.50 61.94
C GLU A 695 -29.42 -14.52 61.61
N GLU A 696 -29.83 -14.49 60.31
CA GLU A 696 -31.27 -14.55 59.96
C GLU A 696 -31.83 -15.99 59.87
N ALA A 697 -30.97 -16.97 59.70
CA ALA A 697 -31.36 -18.38 59.68
C ALA A 697 -31.67 -18.95 61.10
N GLY A 698 -31.32 -18.23 62.14
CA GLY A 698 -31.53 -18.66 63.55
C GLY A 698 -32.82 -18.17 64.21
N GLN A 699 -33.62 -17.32 63.54
CA GLN A 699 -34.88 -16.77 64.10
C GLN A 699 -36.16 -17.37 63.54
N SER A 700 -36.09 -18.36 62.67
CA SER A 700 -37.25 -19.07 62.15
C SER A 700 -37.27 -20.58 62.46
N SER A 701 -36.77 -20.94 63.67
CA SER A 701 -36.95 -22.30 64.25
C SER A 701 -37.89 -22.28 65.42
#